data_bb42bf5c1a56c5a059d9300304d20d0c
#
_entry.id   bb42bf5c1a56c5a059d9300304d20d0c
#
_cell.length_a   1.000
_cell.length_b   1.000
_cell.length_c   1.000
_cell.angle_alpha   90.00
_cell.angle_beta   90.00
_cell.angle_gamma   90.00
#
_symmetry.space_group_name_H-M   'P 1'
#
loop_
_entity.id
_entity.type
_entity.pdbx_description
1 polymer ?
#
loop_
_entity_poly.entity_id
_entity_poly.type
_entity_poly.pdbx_seq_one_letter_code
_entity_poly.pdbx_strand_id
1 'polypeptide(L)'
;MMTEETKVTDHQDERDVRIAKAKKMKSMGVIPYAQSFDKKNLISDIIKDYETKEHRDINDIILNPEMQVKTAGRVMLYRTHGKLAFAKLLDSTEEIQLMFHKDNCKLITSEWETTMLKDGTEEGMSAYKFIEKMVDMWDFIGVAWEVFKTHKGELTIFVSECTFLSKAIRPLPEKFHGLQDQEELYRKRYLDMTMNPETYKRFLLKSKLYQTMRAFYTKEWFTEVQTSILGNSASGAAARPFITHHNDYDTDVFLRIAFETGLKKATVGRFEKVFEIGQDFRNEGSDPSHLQEFTQVEHYAVYWNYEDNMKFTEKLFDYLFDNLGLSRKLNVKDKEGNIKEVDFTTPWKRIDYTKGIQEASGIDITKYGMDDADKLRADIKAKNIMFEKMDNMSTTTLIDYLFKKNLRPQIIQPTFIYNYPVIMQPLARISDKDTNIVEQFQLIVNGWEMCKAYSELVDPILQQDNFDKQAEAAANGDEEATASDDDFVTAMEYGMPPQSGFGMGIERLLAILCEQDNLRDVVMFPLMKSEKKLEEMEICEMDISAYGTLPALEDVENLAKKYLKDTYRHCLDVAKVMKYFAKKLKQNEEIRYIAGLLHDIDRDHIGKDPTKHLGEEFEKIVGEINLPQCLVDDIKSHYTAKTSVAVSSLLRRYLVSVDELTGFIYAVWLMRPTGLEGMDYSSVKKKLKDKKFAAGVDREDVKNCEKFLAITIDEFVPEIIKALQ
;
A
#
# COMPACT_ATOMS: atom_id res chain seq x y z
N MET A 1 24.72 19.74 -11.09
CA MET A 1 23.81 18.60 -10.83
C MET A 1 24.67 17.37 -10.66
N MET A 2 24.77 16.83 -9.46
CA MET A 2 25.48 15.56 -9.22
C MET A 2 24.61 14.42 -9.71
N THR A 3 25.19 13.44 -10.38
CA THR A 3 24.49 12.26 -10.89
C THR A 3 24.06 11.34 -9.71
N GLU A 4 23.02 10.52 -9.88
CA GLU A 4 22.55 9.58 -8.82
C GLU A 4 23.65 8.63 -8.33
N GLU A 5 24.55 8.21 -9.20
CA GLU A 5 25.73 7.40 -8.80
C GLU A 5 26.66 8.13 -7.82
N THR A 6 26.83 9.46 -7.97
CA THR A 6 27.62 10.27 -7.04
C THR A 6 26.90 10.40 -5.69
N LYS A 7 25.56 10.39 -5.65
CA LYS A 7 24.78 10.45 -4.40
C LYS A 7 24.81 9.12 -3.64
N VAL A 8 24.76 7.99 -4.32
CA VAL A 8 24.83 6.65 -3.68
C VAL A 8 26.20 6.41 -3.05
N THR A 9 27.28 6.81 -3.71
CA THR A 9 28.65 6.73 -3.16
C THR A 9 28.84 7.64 -1.96
N ASP A 10 28.35 8.88 -1.99
CA ASP A 10 28.43 9.82 -0.86
C ASP A 10 27.70 9.29 0.40
N HIS A 11 26.53 8.68 0.24
CA HIS A 11 25.78 8.10 1.37
C HIS A 11 26.42 6.82 1.94
N GLN A 12 27.08 6.04 1.12
CA GLN A 12 27.83 4.87 1.58
C GLN A 12 29.08 5.29 2.37
N ASP A 13 29.80 6.28 1.88
CA ASP A 13 30.97 6.85 2.56
C ASP A 13 30.59 7.46 3.91
N GLU A 14 29.49 8.21 4.02
CA GLU A 14 29.00 8.76 5.29
C GLU A 14 28.57 7.66 6.28
N ARG A 15 27.92 6.61 5.80
CA ARG A 15 27.56 5.46 6.63
C ARG A 15 28.81 4.80 7.24
N ASP A 16 29.87 4.61 6.46
CA ASP A 16 31.11 3.97 6.91
C ASP A 16 31.85 4.87 7.91
N VAL A 17 31.84 6.19 7.70
CA VAL A 17 32.35 7.17 8.68
C VAL A 17 31.60 7.06 10.02
N ARG A 18 30.27 6.96 10.01
CA ARG A 18 29.46 6.83 11.23
C ARG A 18 29.67 5.48 11.92
N ILE A 19 29.89 4.40 11.18
CA ILE A 19 30.31 3.10 11.73
C ILE A 19 31.68 3.21 12.41
N ALA A 20 32.64 3.89 11.78
CA ALA A 20 33.96 4.12 12.37
C ALA A 20 33.87 4.93 13.67
N LYS A 21 33.01 5.97 13.72
CA LYS A 21 32.73 6.73 14.96
C LYS A 21 32.14 5.80 16.04
N ALA A 22 31.20 4.92 15.74
CA ALA A 22 30.65 3.98 16.72
C ALA A 22 31.73 3.02 17.27
N LYS A 23 32.64 2.52 16.42
CA LYS A 23 33.77 1.69 16.84
C LYS A 23 34.72 2.49 17.74
N LYS A 24 35.02 3.75 17.38
CA LYS A 24 35.87 4.62 18.18
C LYS A 24 35.25 4.96 19.53
N MET A 25 33.95 5.20 19.62
CA MET A 25 33.24 5.36 20.90
C MET A 25 33.48 4.18 21.83
N LYS A 26 33.32 2.92 21.31
CA LYS A 26 33.60 1.71 22.10
C LYS A 26 35.03 1.66 22.62
N SER A 27 36.03 2.02 21.81
CA SER A 27 37.43 2.05 22.24
C SER A 27 37.73 3.09 23.31
N MET A 28 36.89 4.12 23.41
CA MET A 28 36.95 5.17 24.44
C MET A 28 36.12 4.81 25.69
N GLY A 29 35.54 3.64 25.78
CA GLY A 29 34.68 3.20 26.86
C GLY A 29 33.25 3.79 26.82
N VAL A 30 32.84 4.43 25.72
CA VAL A 30 31.48 4.96 25.54
C VAL A 30 30.63 3.95 24.79
N ILE A 31 29.49 3.58 25.36
CA ILE A 31 28.55 2.65 24.75
C ILE A 31 27.75 3.37 23.67
N PRO A 32 27.89 3.01 22.37
CA PRO A 32 27.17 3.71 21.29
C PRO A 32 25.70 3.30 21.17
N TYR A 33 25.24 2.31 21.94
CA TYR A 33 23.86 1.81 22.00
C TYR A 33 23.56 1.47 23.44
N ALA A 34 22.98 2.43 24.19
CA ALA A 34 22.63 2.26 25.60
C ALA A 34 21.45 1.31 25.77
N GLN A 35 21.40 0.58 26.89
CA GLN A 35 20.29 -0.31 27.23
C GLN A 35 19.06 0.45 27.71
N SER A 36 19.24 1.55 28.44
CA SER A 36 18.18 2.35 29.01
C SER A 36 18.66 3.78 29.32
N PHE A 37 17.70 4.66 29.57
CA PHE A 37 17.93 5.99 30.08
C PHE A 37 16.74 6.38 30.96
N ASP A 38 17.03 6.90 32.16
CA ASP A 38 16.04 7.37 33.11
C ASP A 38 15.55 8.78 32.72
N LYS A 39 14.68 8.87 31.72
CA LYS A 39 14.03 10.10 31.29
C LYS A 39 12.97 10.52 32.29
N LYS A 40 13.07 11.76 32.82
CA LYS A 40 12.13 12.29 33.82
C LYS A 40 11.08 13.21 33.22
N ASN A 41 11.41 13.95 32.17
CA ASN A 41 10.58 15.00 31.63
C ASN A 41 10.34 14.78 30.13
N LEU A 42 9.09 14.95 29.68
CA LEU A 42 8.78 15.17 28.28
C LEU A 42 9.12 16.61 27.90
N ILE A 43 9.51 16.83 26.64
CA ILE A 43 9.84 18.18 26.17
C ILE A 43 8.64 19.12 26.22
N SER A 44 7.44 18.63 25.90
CA SER A 44 6.19 19.41 26.04
C SER A 44 5.95 19.88 27.48
N ASP A 45 6.25 19.03 28.48
CA ASP A 45 6.10 19.39 29.88
C ASP A 45 7.13 20.46 30.29
N ILE A 46 8.38 20.30 29.82
CA ILE A 46 9.43 21.32 30.03
C ILE A 46 8.99 22.66 29.44
N ILE A 47 8.48 22.68 28.21
CA ILE A 47 8.01 23.92 27.58
C ILE A 47 6.87 24.51 28.41
N LYS A 48 5.87 23.74 28.74
CA LYS A 48 4.71 24.18 29.53
C LYS A 48 5.11 24.74 30.90
N ASP A 49 6.03 24.06 31.58
CA ASP A 49 6.39 24.40 32.96
C ASP A 49 7.36 25.58 33.06
N TYR A 50 8.15 25.83 32.01
CA TYR A 50 9.22 26.83 32.03
C TYR A 50 8.99 28.03 31.08
N GLU A 51 8.06 27.98 30.13
CA GLU A 51 7.80 29.05 29.15
C GLU A 51 7.51 30.41 29.80
N THR A 52 6.80 30.42 30.92
CA THR A 52 6.35 31.63 31.62
C THR A 52 7.15 31.93 32.89
N LYS A 53 8.08 31.08 33.30
CA LYS A 53 8.89 31.30 34.50
C LYS A 53 9.96 32.37 34.27
N GLU A 54 10.37 33.01 35.33
CA GLU A 54 11.60 33.80 35.36
C GLU A 54 12.79 32.85 35.26
N HIS A 55 13.79 33.22 34.46
CA HIS A 55 15.00 32.47 34.23
C HIS A 55 16.21 33.22 34.74
N ARG A 56 17.19 32.47 35.23
CA ARG A 56 18.49 33.01 35.65
C ARG A 56 19.27 33.50 34.42
N ASP A 57 20.19 34.47 34.63
CA ASP A 57 21.12 34.89 33.60
C ASP A 57 22.08 33.76 33.22
N ILE A 58 22.44 33.66 31.94
CA ILE A 58 23.28 32.58 31.44
C ILE A 58 24.68 32.57 32.11
N ASN A 59 25.21 33.72 32.48
CA ASN A 59 26.51 33.80 33.14
C ASN A 59 26.44 33.20 34.55
N ASP A 60 25.36 33.40 35.27
CA ASP A 60 25.12 32.80 36.59
C ASP A 60 24.98 31.29 36.49
N ILE A 61 24.25 30.81 35.45
CA ILE A 61 24.09 29.38 35.17
C ILE A 61 25.42 28.71 34.84
N ILE A 62 26.28 29.36 34.04
CA ILE A 62 27.61 28.84 33.70
C ILE A 62 28.48 28.70 34.96
N LEU A 63 28.37 29.63 35.91
CA LEU A 63 29.16 29.63 37.15
C LEU A 63 28.64 28.59 38.17
N ASN A 64 27.32 28.43 38.29
CA ASN A 64 26.69 27.56 39.27
C ASN A 64 25.40 26.98 38.75
N PRO A 65 25.43 25.98 37.81
CA PRO A 65 24.27 25.38 37.22
C PRO A 65 23.46 24.51 38.19
N GLU A 66 22.12 24.53 38.09
CA GLU A 66 21.20 23.76 38.91
C GLU A 66 20.51 22.68 38.10
N MET A 67 20.36 21.49 38.68
CA MET A 67 19.63 20.39 38.01
C MET A 67 18.14 20.60 38.14
N GLN A 68 17.45 20.86 37.02
CA GLN A 68 16.00 21.07 36.95
C GLN A 68 15.30 20.03 36.10
N VAL A 69 15.90 19.58 34.99
CA VAL A 69 15.28 18.67 34.03
C VAL A 69 16.27 17.60 33.59
N LYS A 70 15.68 16.43 33.23
CA LYS A 70 16.40 15.31 32.62
C LYS A 70 15.54 14.71 31.53
N THR A 71 15.96 14.87 30.27
CA THR A 71 15.22 14.44 29.09
C THR A 71 16.10 13.75 28.07
N ALA A 72 15.50 13.14 27.07
CA ALA A 72 16.19 12.48 25.97
C ALA A 72 15.40 12.59 24.67
N GLY A 73 16.10 12.58 23.55
CA GLY A 73 15.50 12.66 22.25
C GLY A 73 16.53 12.51 21.12
N ARG A 74 16.08 12.77 19.92
CA ARG A 74 16.86 12.73 18.68
C ARG A 74 17.45 14.11 18.40
N VAL A 75 18.73 14.16 18.02
CA VAL A 75 19.41 15.40 17.62
C VAL A 75 18.99 15.76 16.20
N MET A 76 18.24 16.84 16.04
CA MET A 76 17.72 17.30 14.74
C MET A 76 18.61 18.34 14.07
N LEU A 77 19.36 19.11 14.85
CA LEU A 77 20.28 20.12 14.39
C LEU A 77 21.46 20.22 15.36
N TYR A 78 22.67 20.50 14.85
CA TYR A 78 23.83 20.72 15.65
C TYR A 78 24.70 21.82 15.02
N ARG A 79 25.14 22.84 15.83
CA ARG A 79 25.97 23.95 15.38
C ARG A 79 26.95 24.36 16.48
N THR A 80 28.18 24.61 16.11
CA THR A 80 29.24 25.06 17.03
C THR A 80 29.56 26.54 16.85
N HIS A 81 29.79 27.24 17.95
CA HIS A 81 30.21 28.63 17.99
C HIS A 81 31.28 28.86 19.09
N GLY A 82 32.53 28.64 18.77
CA GLY A 82 33.65 28.84 19.71
C GLY A 82 33.55 27.92 20.93
N LYS A 83 33.24 28.48 22.11
CA LYS A 83 33.09 27.72 23.36
C LYS A 83 31.72 27.14 23.57
N LEU A 84 30.77 27.44 22.67
CA LEU A 84 29.37 27.02 22.75
C LEU A 84 29.02 26.11 21.58
N ALA A 85 28.14 25.16 21.84
CA ALA A 85 27.45 24.43 20.80
C ALA A 85 25.94 24.46 21.07
N PHE A 86 25.17 24.54 20.02
CA PHE A 86 23.70 24.48 20.07
C PHE A 86 23.19 23.28 19.28
N ALA A 87 22.21 22.61 19.84
CA ALA A 87 21.51 21.51 19.16
C ALA A 87 20.00 21.68 19.31
N LYS A 88 19.23 21.00 18.48
CA LYS A 88 17.80 20.81 18.67
C LYS A 88 17.53 19.36 18.97
N LEU A 89 16.80 19.12 20.04
CA LEU A 89 16.43 17.80 20.53
C LEU A 89 14.93 17.58 20.34
N LEU A 90 14.56 16.56 19.60
CA LEU A 90 13.18 16.15 19.36
C LEU A 90 12.87 14.89 20.15
N ASP A 91 11.79 14.92 20.96
CA ASP A 91 11.24 13.71 21.56
C ASP A 91 9.88 13.32 20.93
N SER A 92 9.09 12.51 21.60
CA SER A 92 7.75 12.10 21.14
C SER A 92 6.72 13.21 21.18
N THR A 93 7.01 14.36 21.77
CA THR A 93 6.07 15.44 22.02
C THR A 93 6.42 16.72 21.27
N GLU A 94 7.65 17.23 21.45
CA GLU A 94 8.06 18.54 20.93
C GLU A 94 9.58 18.61 20.69
N GLU A 95 10.04 19.74 20.17
CA GLU A 95 11.44 20.06 19.95
C GLU A 95 11.89 21.16 20.91
N ILE A 96 13.09 21.02 21.51
CA ILE A 96 13.70 22.03 22.38
C ILE A 96 15.14 22.30 21.98
N GLN A 97 15.61 23.56 22.21
CA GLN A 97 17.00 23.90 22.00
C GLN A 97 17.88 23.43 23.17
N LEU A 98 19.06 22.93 22.86
CA LEU A 98 20.12 22.60 23.80
C LEU A 98 21.28 23.59 23.64
N MET A 99 21.97 23.91 24.73
CA MET A 99 23.21 24.64 24.73
C MET A 99 24.28 23.88 25.53
N PHE A 100 25.39 23.58 24.90
CA PHE A 100 26.55 22.97 25.51
C PHE A 100 27.64 24.04 25.69
N HIS A 101 28.26 24.10 26.88
CA HIS A 101 29.39 24.96 27.14
C HIS A 101 30.65 24.13 27.36
N LYS A 102 31.78 24.54 26.76
CA LYS A 102 33.04 23.78 26.74
C LYS A 102 33.54 23.38 28.14
N ASP A 103 33.40 24.27 29.11
CA ASP A 103 33.97 24.09 30.44
C ASP A 103 33.00 23.42 31.44
N ASN A 104 31.73 23.24 31.08
CA ASN A 104 30.68 22.71 31.97
C ASN A 104 30.14 21.33 31.60
N CYS A 105 30.46 20.83 30.38
CA CYS A 105 29.86 19.59 29.89
C CYS A 105 30.59 18.36 30.45
N LYS A 106 29.80 17.41 30.99
CA LYS A 106 30.22 16.07 31.39
C LYS A 106 29.56 15.02 30.51
N LEU A 107 30.28 13.96 30.23
CA LEU A 107 29.70 12.75 29.63
C LEU A 107 29.39 11.76 30.75
N ILE A 108 28.16 11.24 30.74
CA ILE A 108 27.66 10.26 31.70
C ILE A 108 27.49 8.91 31.00
N THR A 109 28.08 7.86 31.59
CA THR A 109 27.87 6.49 31.21
C THR A 109 27.23 5.72 32.36
N SER A 110 26.87 4.44 32.16
CA SER A 110 26.34 3.60 33.24
C SER A 110 27.35 3.35 34.38
N GLU A 111 28.62 3.50 34.12
CA GLU A 111 29.70 3.12 35.05
C GLU A 111 30.46 4.34 35.62
N TRP A 112 30.51 5.47 34.91
CA TRP A 112 31.27 6.63 35.29
C TRP A 112 30.78 7.95 34.69
N GLU A 113 31.19 9.06 35.28
CA GLU A 113 31.06 10.39 34.70
C GLU A 113 32.45 10.98 34.43
N THR A 114 32.62 11.78 33.37
CA THR A 114 33.90 12.42 33.08
C THR A 114 33.74 13.69 32.27
N THR A 115 34.67 14.58 32.48
CA THR A 115 34.92 15.74 31.59
C THR A 115 35.99 15.46 30.55
N MET A 116 36.81 14.39 30.73
CA MET A 116 37.91 13.99 29.86
C MET A 116 37.88 12.50 29.56
N LEU A 117 37.98 12.14 28.29
CA LEU A 117 38.00 10.76 27.77
C LEU A 117 39.41 10.39 27.30
N LYS A 118 39.80 9.14 27.52
CA LYS A 118 41.03 8.59 26.93
C LYS A 118 40.76 8.26 25.47
N ASP A 119 41.37 8.98 24.53
CA ASP A 119 41.18 8.79 23.10
C ASP A 119 42.42 8.19 22.38
N GLY A 120 43.41 7.75 23.16
CA GLY A 120 44.69 7.20 22.69
C GLY A 120 45.75 8.26 22.51
N THR A 121 45.48 9.52 22.82
CA THR A 121 46.44 10.62 22.88
C THR A 121 46.86 10.93 24.33
N GLU A 122 47.98 11.59 24.54
CA GLU A 122 48.43 12.01 25.90
C GLU A 122 47.46 13.01 26.53
N GLU A 123 46.89 13.91 25.74
CA GLU A 123 45.97 14.95 26.20
C GLU A 123 44.54 14.48 26.44
N GLY A 124 44.10 13.37 25.79
CA GLY A 124 42.74 12.90 25.80
C GLY A 124 41.75 13.82 25.06
N MET A 125 40.47 13.50 25.13
CA MET A 125 39.39 14.26 24.49
C MET A 125 38.38 14.76 25.54
N SER A 126 38.11 16.08 25.58
CA SER A 126 37.09 16.61 26.49
C SER A 126 35.70 16.13 26.11
N ALA A 127 34.75 16.03 27.08
CA ALA A 127 33.39 15.68 26.86
C ALA A 127 32.70 16.58 25.82
N TYR A 128 32.95 17.89 25.86
CA TYR A 128 32.46 18.81 24.83
C TYR A 128 32.99 18.46 23.43
N LYS A 129 34.28 18.14 23.31
CA LYS A 129 34.89 17.78 22.03
C LYS A 129 34.44 16.41 21.52
N PHE A 130 34.10 15.52 22.46
CA PHE A 130 33.41 14.25 22.10
C PHE A 130 32.07 14.52 21.47
N ILE A 131 31.24 15.36 22.08
CA ILE A 131 29.91 15.69 21.52
C ILE A 131 30.09 16.35 20.15
N GLU A 132 31.00 17.31 20.01
CA GLU A 132 31.28 17.97 18.74
C GLU A 132 31.71 17.02 17.61
N LYS A 133 32.52 16.00 17.91
CA LYS A 133 33.12 15.13 16.89
C LYS A 133 32.38 13.81 16.66
N MET A 134 31.71 13.28 17.69
CA MET A 134 31.11 11.92 17.67
C MET A 134 29.59 11.93 17.53
N VAL A 135 28.94 13.01 18.00
CA VAL A 135 27.49 13.15 17.84
C VAL A 135 27.19 13.68 16.44
N ASP A 136 26.36 12.96 15.72
CA ASP A 136 25.85 13.36 14.41
C ASP A 136 24.36 13.68 14.50
N MET A 137 23.84 14.40 13.52
CA MET A 137 22.39 14.54 13.37
C MET A 137 21.75 13.16 13.31
N TRP A 138 20.60 13.04 13.99
CA TRP A 138 19.81 11.82 14.16
C TRP A 138 20.28 10.84 15.23
N ASP A 139 21.41 11.06 15.87
CA ASP A 139 21.76 10.32 17.07
C ASP A 139 20.75 10.60 18.19
N PHE A 140 20.61 9.66 19.11
CA PHE A 140 19.87 9.86 20.35
C PHE A 140 20.84 10.20 21.48
N ILE A 141 20.50 11.24 22.22
CA ILE A 141 21.22 11.64 23.44
C ILE A 141 20.24 11.88 24.58
N GLY A 142 20.68 11.60 25.79
CA GLY A 142 20.06 12.05 27.02
C GLY A 142 20.79 13.27 27.54
N VAL A 143 20.06 14.25 28.05
CA VAL A 143 20.60 15.49 28.58
C VAL A 143 19.94 15.85 29.89
N ALA A 144 20.70 16.47 30.76
CA ALA A 144 20.18 17.01 32.00
C ALA A 144 20.77 18.40 32.26
N TRP A 145 20.03 19.21 32.93
CA TRP A 145 20.36 20.34 33.76
C TRP A 145 19.33 21.46 33.75
N GLU A 146 19.71 22.72 33.50
CA GLU A 146 18.92 23.90 33.80
C GLU A 146 18.22 24.47 32.56
N VAL A 147 17.00 24.93 32.71
CA VAL A 147 16.24 25.58 31.63
C VAL A 147 16.35 27.08 31.72
N PHE A 148 16.65 27.75 30.62
CA PHE A 148 16.75 29.21 30.54
C PHE A 148 16.24 29.74 29.20
N LYS A 149 16.07 31.06 29.10
CA LYS A 149 15.80 31.73 27.83
C LYS A 149 17.05 32.43 27.30
N THR A 150 17.35 32.19 26.04
CA THR A 150 18.42 32.93 25.35
C THR A 150 18.06 34.41 25.19
N HIS A 151 19.01 35.27 24.86
CA HIS A 151 18.78 36.69 24.56
C HIS A 151 17.75 36.90 23.43
N LYS A 152 17.51 35.92 22.58
CA LYS A 152 16.48 35.94 21.54
C LYS A 152 15.12 35.41 22.00
N GLY A 153 15.01 35.05 23.28
CA GLY A 153 13.76 34.54 23.86
C GLY A 153 13.52 33.05 23.63
N GLU A 154 14.48 32.29 23.06
CA GLU A 154 14.28 30.84 22.80
C GLU A 154 14.55 30.02 24.06
N LEU A 155 13.57 29.20 24.47
CA LEU A 155 13.66 28.30 25.62
C LEU A 155 14.70 27.22 25.33
N THR A 156 15.68 27.08 26.24
CA THR A 156 16.88 26.29 26.00
C THR A 156 17.28 25.52 27.26
N ILE A 157 17.69 24.25 27.10
CA ILE A 157 18.35 23.51 28.19
C ILE A 157 19.84 23.76 28.13
N PHE A 158 20.41 24.35 29.22
CA PHE A 158 21.85 24.37 29.46
C PHE A 158 22.26 22.95 29.86
N VAL A 159 23.11 22.30 29.06
CA VAL A 159 23.47 20.90 29.23
C VAL A 159 24.78 20.80 30.02
N SER A 160 24.70 20.36 31.27
CA SER A 160 25.89 19.98 32.05
C SER A 160 26.16 18.48 32.03
N GLU A 161 25.14 17.65 31.82
CA GLU A 161 25.27 16.20 31.67
C GLU A 161 24.71 15.74 30.34
N CYS A 162 25.53 14.98 29.62
CA CYS A 162 25.12 14.34 28.35
C CYS A 162 25.38 12.83 28.41
N THR A 163 24.43 12.04 28.04
CA THR A 163 24.56 10.60 27.88
C THR A 163 24.35 10.25 26.43
N PHE A 164 25.27 9.50 25.82
CA PHE A 164 25.08 9.01 24.46
C PHE A 164 24.20 7.77 24.50
N LEU A 165 23.12 7.73 23.69
CA LEU A 165 22.12 6.67 23.77
C LEU A 165 22.09 5.76 22.55
N SER A 166 22.12 6.34 21.34
CA SER A 166 22.09 5.52 20.12
C SER A 166 22.69 6.24 18.92
N LYS A 167 23.60 5.55 18.22
CA LYS A 167 24.26 6.05 17.01
C LYS A 167 23.42 5.79 15.77
N ALA A 168 23.03 6.83 15.08
CA ALA A 168 22.45 6.74 13.76
C ALA A 168 23.56 6.51 12.72
N ILE A 169 23.59 5.33 12.12
CA ILE A 169 24.63 4.99 11.12
C ILE A 169 24.27 5.36 9.68
N ARG A 170 23.00 5.68 9.40
CA ARG A 170 22.58 6.19 8.10
C ARG A 170 22.31 7.69 8.19
N PRO A 171 22.83 8.50 7.24
CA PRO A 171 22.44 9.90 7.13
C PRO A 171 20.98 10.01 6.72
N LEU A 172 20.39 11.17 6.97
CA LEU A 172 19.10 11.51 6.38
C LEU A 172 19.24 11.70 4.88
N PRO A 173 18.17 11.39 4.12
CA PRO A 173 17.96 11.97 2.80
C PRO A 173 17.99 13.51 2.93
N GLU A 174 18.66 14.21 1.99
CA GLU A 174 18.86 15.66 2.08
C GLU A 174 17.56 16.43 2.35
N LYS A 175 17.61 17.35 3.34
CA LYS A 175 16.46 18.16 3.79
C LYS A 175 15.79 19.00 2.69
N PHE A 176 16.51 19.36 1.62
CA PHE A 176 16.00 20.24 0.57
C PHE A 176 15.28 19.53 -0.59
N HIS A 177 15.49 18.23 -0.72
CA HIS A 177 14.79 17.39 -1.67
C HIS A 177 14.16 16.17 -0.98
N GLY A 178 13.89 16.28 0.33
CA GLY A 178 13.45 15.21 1.21
C GLY A 178 12.51 14.23 0.52
N LEU A 179 12.30 13.06 1.06
CA LEU A 179 11.37 12.06 0.55
C LEU A 179 10.11 12.73 -0.01
N GLN A 180 10.11 13.09 -1.31
CA GLN A 180 8.97 13.69 -2.00
C GLN A 180 8.17 12.64 -2.76
N ASP A 181 8.81 11.51 -3.02
CA ASP A 181 8.15 10.38 -3.64
C ASP A 181 7.19 9.73 -2.64
N GLN A 182 5.92 9.70 -3.00
CA GLN A 182 4.86 9.15 -2.16
C GLN A 182 5.08 7.67 -1.82
N GLU A 183 5.62 6.90 -2.75
CA GLU A 183 5.92 5.48 -2.53
C GLU A 183 7.06 5.30 -1.54
N GLU A 184 8.11 6.12 -1.64
CA GLU A 184 9.22 6.09 -0.70
C GLU A 184 8.80 6.50 0.71
N LEU A 185 7.89 7.48 0.86
CA LEU A 185 7.28 7.85 2.13
C LEU A 185 6.50 6.68 2.76
N TYR A 186 5.79 5.88 1.96
CA TYR A 186 5.09 4.70 2.46
C TYR A 186 6.07 3.61 2.91
N ARG A 187 7.13 3.35 2.14
CA ARG A 187 8.15 2.34 2.44
C ARG A 187 9.02 2.70 3.65
N LYS A 188 9.29 4.00 3.84
CA LYS A 188 10.11 4.53 4.94
C LYS A 188 9.29 5.37 5.92
N ARG A 189 8.09 4.92 6.25
CA ARG A 189 7.16 5.64 7.12
C ARG A 189 7.77 6.08 8.45
N TYR A 190 8.72 5.33 8.99
CA TYR A 190 9.47 5.68 10.20
C TYR A 190 10.31 6.96 10.03
N LEU A 191 10.80 7.25 8.81
CA LEU A 191 11.43 8.54 8.51
C LEU A 191 10.37 9.63 8.32
N ASP A 192 9.32 9.34 7.57
CA ASP A 192 8.20 10.25 7.35
C ASP A 192 7.62 10.76 8.68
N MET A 193 7.30 9.87 9.62
CA MET A 193 6.81 10.26 10.96
C MET A 193 7.79 11.14 11.75
N THR A 194 9.09 10.99 11.51
CA THR A 194 10.10 11.81 12.21
C THR A 194 10.29 13.16 11.54
N MET A 195 10.16 13.23 10.21
CA MET A 195 10.39 14.45 9.44
C MET A 195 9.14 15.31 9.28
N ASN A 196 7.96 14.69 9.25
CA ASN A 196 6.67 15.32 9.02
C ASN A 196 5.78 15.20 10.27
N PRO A 197 5.69 16.23 11.11
CA PRO A 197 4.87 16.19 12.33
C PRO A 197 3.40 15.84 12.07
N GLU A 198 2.85 16.25 10.92
CA GLU A 198 1.46 15.96 10.56
C GLU A 198 1.23 14.45 10.32
N THR A 199 2.19 13.73 9.74
CA THR A 199 2.14 12.27 9.62
C THR A 199 2.14 11.61 11.00
N TYR A 200 2.99 12.07 11.93
CA TYR A 200 3.03 11.55 13.29
C TYR A 200 1.71 11.80 14.05
N LYS A 201 1.18 13.04 13.99
CA LYS A 201 -0.11 13.41 14.59
C LYS A 201 -1.27 12.55 14.07
N ARG A 202 -1.25 12.20 12.79
CA ARG A 202 -2.26 11.33 12.15
C ARG A 202 -2.35 9.96 12.82
N PHE A 203 -1.21 9.35 13.14
CA PHE A 203 -1.18 8.06 13.85
C PHE A 203 -1.54 8.18 15.35
N LEU A 204 -1.24 9.31 15.98
CA LEU A 204 -1.76 9.61 17.32
C LEU A 204 -3.29 9.75 17.30
N LEU A 205 -3.84 10.42 16.30
CA LEU A 205 -5.30 10.52 16.10
C LEU A 205 -5.91 9.13 15.87
N LYS A 206 -5.27 8.24 15.07
CA LYS A 206 -5.72 6.85 14.88
C LYS A 206 -5.84 6.12 16.22
N SER A 207 -4.82 6.22 17.08
CA SER A 207 -4.84 5.61 18.41
C SER A 207 -5.98 6.17 19.28
N LYS A 208 -6.15 7.48 19.28
CA LYS A 208 -7.22 8.15 20.03
C LYS A 208 -8.61 7.77 19.49
N LEU A 209 -8.75 7.62 18.18
CA LEU A 209 -9.99 7.18 17.53
C LEU A 209 -10.42 5.79 18.06
N TYR A 210 -9.51 4.81 18.09
CA TYR A 210 -9.82 3.48 18.63
C TYR A 210 -10.28 3.54 20.09
N GLN A 211 -9.59 4.31 20.94
CA GLN A 211 -9.96 4.47 22.34
C GLN A 211 -11.34 5.11 22.49
N THR A 212 -11.61 6.15 21.69
CA THR A 212 -12.89 6.88 21.72
C THR A 212 -14.04 6.00 21.22
N MET A 213 -13.82 5.19 20.19
CA MET A 213 -14.83 4.22 19.71
C MET A 213 -15.16 3.19 20.78
N ARG A 214 -14.15 2.56 21.39
CA ARG A 214 -14.37 1.60 22.49
C ARG A 214 -15.12 2.23 23.65
N ALA A 215 -14.78 3.45 24.03
CA ALA A 215 -15.48 4.17 25.09
C ALA A 215 -16.96 4.42 24.72
N PHE A 216 -17.26 4.76 23.47
CA PHE A 216 -18.62 4.91 23.00
C PHE A 216 -19.41 3.61 23.06
N TYR A 217 -18.90 2.53 22.46
CA TYR A 217 -19.57 1.23 22.48
C TYR A 217 -19.81 0.72 23.90
N THR A 218 -18.81 0.84 24.79
CA THR A 218 -18.95 0.47 26.19
C THR A 218 -20.04 1.30 26.91
N LYS A 219 -20.10 2.61 26.64
CA LYS A 219 -21.14 3.51 27.18
C LYS A 219 -22.54 3.10 26.69
N GLU A 220 -22.66 2.58 25.49
CA GLU A 220 -23.92 2.12 24.89
C GLU A 220 -24.24 0.65 25.21
N TRP A 221 -23.51 0.06 26.16
CA TRP A 221 -23.71 -1.31 26.67
C TRP A 221 -23.42 -2.41 25.63
N PHE A 222 -22.53 -2.18 24.69
CA PHE A 222 -22.00 -3.21 23.82
C PHE A 222 -20.83 -3.94 24.51
N THR A 223 -20.77 -5.27 24.33
CA THR A 223 -19.66 -6.10 24.76
C THR A 223 -18.66 -6.25 23.64
N GLU A 224 -17.39 -5.90 23.87
CA GLU A 224 -16.31 -6.18 22.91
C GLU A 224 -15.95 -7.66 22.96
N VAL A 225 -15.89 -8.31 21.81
CA VAL A 225 -15.45 -9.70 21.67
C VAL A 225 -14.36 -9.79 20.59
N GLN A 226 -13.67 -10.92 20.55
CA GLN A 226 -12.76 -11.28 19.46
C GLN A 226 -13.19 -12.60 18.87
N THR A 227 -13.47 -12.59 17.55
CA THR A 227 -13.72 -13.80 16.77
C THR A 227 -12.43 -14.28 16.10
N SER A 228 -12.44 -15.51 15.61
CA SER A 228 -11.24 -16.10 15.00
C SER A 228 -10.88 -15.42 13.69
N ILE A 229 -9.58 -15.16 13.50
CA ILE A 229 -9.03 -14.68 12.21
C ILE A 229 -8.96 -15.84 11.21
N LEU A 230 -8.58 -17.04 11.67
CA LEU A 230 -8.53 -18.24 10.85
C LEU A 230 -9.83 -19.01 10.99
N GLY A 231 -10.40 -19.42 9.87
CA GLY A 231 -11.63 -20.20 9.81
C GLY A 231 -11.56 -21.31 8.76
N ASN A 232 -12.48 -22.28 8.88
CA ASN A 232 -12.59 -23.35 7.90
C ASN A 232 -13.38 -22.91 6.64
N SER A 233 -14.06 -21.77 6.71
CA SER A 233 -14.77 -21.13 5.60
C SER A 233 -14.51 -19.63 5.61
N ALA A 234 -14.67 -18.98 4.46
CA ALA A 234 -14.68 -17.53 4.33
C ALA A 234 -16.12 -17.11 3.98
N SER A 235 -16.82 -16.53 4.94
CA SER A 235 -18.23 -16.12 4.82
C SER A 235 -18.46 -14.73 5.39
N GLY A 236 -19.65 -14.16 5.17
CA GLY A 236 -20.05 -12.85 5.70
C GLY A 236 -19.75 -11.67 4.77
N ALA A 237 -19.13 -11.88 3.61
CA ALA A 237 -18.91 -10.84 2.59
C ALA A 237 -18.74 -11.46 1.21
N ALA A 238 -18.97 -10.69 0.16
CA ALA A 238 -18.55 -11.05 -1.21
C ALA A 238 -17.14 -10.50 -1.42
N ALA A 239 -16.13 -11.36 -1.22
CA ALA A 239 -14.72 -11.01 -1.37
C ALA A 239 -13.85 -12.25 -1.49
N ARG A 240 -12.74 -12.15 -2.20
CA ARG A 240 -11.77 -13.25 -2.34
C ARG A 240 -10.91 -13.38 -1.08
N PRO A 241 -10.86 -14.56 -0.41
CA PRO A 241 -10.05 -14.74 0.80
C PRO A 241 -8.57 -14.96 0.50
N PHE A 242 -7.71 -14.72 1.51
CA PHE A 242 -6.38 -15.32 1.58
C PHE A 242 -6.50 -16.72 2.15
N ILE A 243 -5.78 -17.67 1.56
CA ILE A 243 -5.76 -19.09 1.94
C ILE A 243 -4.37 -19.42 2.49
N THR A 244 -4.31 -20.18 3.57
CA THR A 244 -3.07 -20.70 4.13
C THR A 244 -3.27 -22.15 4.58
N HIS A 245 -2.18 -22.93 4.70
CA HIS A 245 -2.23 -24.32 5.09
C HIS A 245 -1.93 -24.51 6.58
N HIS A 246 -2.75 -25.28 7.28
CA HIS A 246 -2.52 -25.68 8.67
C HIS A 246 -1.80 -27.04 8.71
N ASN A 247 -0.50 -27.03 9.01
CA ASN A 247 0.36 -28.21 8.89
C ASN A 247 -0.07 -29.40 9.78
N ASP A 248 -0.56 -29.14 10.99
CA ASP A 248 -0.92 -30.21 11.95
C ASP A 248 -2.24 -30.90 11.57
N TYR A 249 -3.18 -30.15 11.02
CA TYR A 249 -4.47 -30.70 10.58
C TYR A 249 -4.46 -31.13 9.10
N ASP A 250 -3.38 -30.85 8.37
CA ASP A 250 -3.24 -31.13 6.94
C ASP A 250 -4.45 -30.62 6.13
N THR A 251 -4.83 -29.36 6.40
CA THR A 251 -5.99 -28.73 5.77
C THR A 251 -5.76 -27.26 5.48
N ASP A 252 -6.40 -26.75 4.44
CA ASP A 252 -6.39 -25.33 4.13
C ASP A 252 -7.38 -24.60 5.06
N VAL A 253 -6.94 -23.43 5.52
CA VAL A 253 -7.72 -22.49 6.34
C VAL A 253 -7.70 -21.12 5.68
N PHE A 254 -8.73 -20.34 5.97
CA PHE A 254 -8.97 -19.05 5.36
C PHE A 254 -8.76 -17.93 6.38
N LEU A 255 -8.13 -16.82 5.96
CA LEU A 255 -8.21 -15.59 6.73
C LEU A 255 -9.61 -14.99 6.53
N ARG A 256 -10.22 -14.53 7.61
CA ARG A 256 -11.57 -13.95 7.59
C ARG A 256 -11.67 -12.74 6.66
N ILE A 257 -12.79 -12.61 5.99
CA ILE A 257 -13.13 -11.48 5.12
C ILE A 257 -14.15 -10.52 5.76
N ALA A 258 -14.77 -10.93 6.87
CA ALA A 258 -15.71 -10.17 7.70
C ALA A 258 -15.84 -10.82 9.09
N PHE A 259 -16.37 -10.07 10.05
CA PHE A 259 -16.72 -10.59 11.40
C PHE A 259 -18.12 -11.18 11.46
N GLU A 260 -18.96 -10.96 10.47
CA GLU A 260 -20.40 -11.13 10.43
C GLU A 260 -20.87 -12.43 11.08
N THR A 261 -20.47 -13.58 10.54
CA THR A 261 -20.96 -14.89 11.01
C THR A 261 -20.53 -15.19 12.45
N GLY A 262 -19.31 -14.76 12.82
CA GLY A 262 -18.81 -14.91 14.19
C GLY A 262 -19.62 -14.10 15.21
N LEU A 263 -19.90 -12.84 14.90
CA LEU A 263 -20.68 -11.95 15.79
C LEU A 263 -22.15 -12.36 15.85
N LYS A 264 -22.74 -12.82 14.74
CA LYS A 264 -24.11 -13.37 14.74
C LYS A 264 -24.22 -14.65 15.56
N LYS A 265 -23.24 -15.55 15.54
CA LYS A 265 -23.17 -16.72 16.45
C LYS A 265 -23.12 -16.28 17.91
N ALA A 266 -22.41 -15.18 18.23
CA ALA A 266 -22.37 -14.64 19.59
C ALA A 266 -23.76 -14.17 20.05
N THR A 267 -24.60 -13.60 19.16
CA THR A 267 -25.98 -13.21 19.52
C THR A 267 -26.87 -14.42 19.79
N VAL A 268 -26.72 -15.52 19.07
CA VAL A 268 -27.35 -16.81 19.43
C VAL A 268 -26.85 -17.26 20.82
N GLY A 269 -25.58 -17.01 21.14
CA GLY A 269 -24.94 -17.30 22.40
C GLY A 269 -25.26 -16.31 23.55
N ARG A 270 -26.36 -15.53 23.49
CA ARG A 270 -26.88 -14.61 24.53
C ARG A 270 -26.24 -13.21 24.60
N PHE A 271 -25.41 -12.81 23.66
CA PHE A 271 -24.95 -11.41 23.59
C PHE A 271 -25.99 -10.54 22.89
N GLU A 272 -26.70 -9.69 23.64
CA GLU A 272 -27.71 -8.81 23.03
C GLU A 272 -27.11 -7.63 22.25
N LYS A 273 -25.90 -7.17 22.65
CA LYS A 273 -25.15 -6.11 21.97
C LYS A 273 -23.68 -6.48 21.97
N VAL A 274 -23.15 -6.73 20.81
CA VAL A 274 -21.78 -7.20 20.62
C VAL A 274 -21.07 -6.39 19.55
N PHE A 275 -19.77 -6.13 19.75
CA PHE A 275 -18.95 -5.50 18.72
C PHE A 275 -17.53 -6.05 18.70
N GLU A 276 -16.86 -5.91 17.58
CA GLU A 276 -15.44 -6.19 17.40
C GLU A 276 -14.78 -5.04 16.63
N ILE A 277 -13.56 -4.66 17.04
CA ILE A 277 -12.66 -3.82 16.26
C ILE A 277 -11.43 -4.64 15.94
N GLY A 278 -11.23 -4.98 14.68
CA GLY A 278 -10.14 -5.85 14.26
C GLY A 278 -9.89 -5.77 12.75
N GLN A 279 -9.08 -6.68 12.24
CA GLN A 279 -8.64 -6.70 10.85
C GLN A 279 -9.39 -7.75 10.05
N ASP A 280 -9.79 -7.37 8.84
CA ASP A 280 -10.28 -8.24 7.79
C ASP A 280 -9.29 -8.28 6.63
N PHE A 281 -9.32 -9.38 5.87
CA PHE A 281 -8.35 -9.69 4.84
C PHE A 281 -9.06 -10.04 3.53
N ARG A 282 -8.84 -9.23 2.47
CA ARG A 282 -9.45 -9.45 1.15
C ARG A 282 -8.37 -9.46 0.08
N ASN A 283 -8.23 -10.58 -0.62
CA ASN A 283 -7.22 -10.79 -1.66
C ASN A 283 -7.65 -10.18 -3.00
N GLU A 284 -7.82 -8.88 -3.02
CA GLU A 284 -8.30 -8.08 -4.14
C GLU A 284 -7.22 -7.14 -4.66
N GLY A 285 -7.54 -6.37 -5.71
CA GLY A 285 -6.65 -5.36 -6.27
C GLY A 285 -6.34 -4.24 -5.27
N SER A 286 -5.14 -3.67 -5.36
CA SER A 286 -4.69 -2.57 -4.52
C SER A 286 -4.83 -1.24 -5.25
N ASP A 287 -5.68 -0.36 -4.74
CA ASP A 287 -5.85 1.01 -5.22
C ASP A 287 -5.89 2.02 -4.05
N PRO A 288 -5.99 3.33 -4.29
CA PRO A 288 -6.06 4.32 -3.20
C PRO A 288 -7.23 4.16 -2.23
N SER A 289 -8.28 3.44 -2.61
CA SER A 289 -9.52 3.25 -1.83
C SER A 289 -9.74 1.83 -1.31
N HIS A 290 -8.83 0.89 -1.64
CA HIS A 290 -8.89 -0.51 -1.22
C HIS A 290 -7.55 -1.01 -0.71
N LEU A 291 -7.59 -1.67 0.45
CA LEU A 291 -6.46 -2.33 1.11
C LEU A 291 -6.76 -3.82 1.23
N GLN A 292 -5.74 -4.67 1.14
CA GLN A 292 -5.87 -6.11 1.31
C GLN A 292 -6.04 -6.52 2.77
N GLU A 293 -5.48 -5.74 3.67
CA GLU A 293 -5.64 -5.81 5.13
C GLU A 293 -6.13 -4.45 5.61
N PHE A 294 -7.27 -4.41 6.28
CA PHE A 294 -7.87 -3.17 6.79
C PHE A 294 -8.58 -3.42 8.11
N THR A 295 -8.74 -2.35 8.89
CA THR A 295 -9.45 -2.44 10.17
C THR A 295 -10.91 -2.08 9.98
N GLN A 296 -11.77 -2.90 10.54
CA GLN A 296 -13.21 -2.69 10.56
C GLN A 296 -13.71 -2.65 11.99
N VAL A 297 -14.76 -1.89 12.25
CA VAL A 297 -15.64 -2.07 13.40
C VAL A 297 -16.94 -2.64 12.90
N GLU A 298 -17.33 -3.77 13.47
CA GLU A 298 -18.67 -4.34 13.28
C GLU A 298 -19.40 -4.47 14.60
N HIS A 299 -20.71 -4.29 14.57
CA HIS A 299 -21.55 -4.58 15.70
C HIS A 299 -22.89 -5.20 15.30
N TYR A 300 -23.46 -5.96 16.24
CA TYR A 300 -24.81 -6.53 16.14
C TYR A 300 -25.58 -6.19 17.40
N ALA A 301 -26.81 -5.69 17.21
CA ALA A 301 -27.71 -5.36 18.30
C ALA A 301 -29.05 -6.09 18.12
N VAL A 302 -29.35 -6.96 19.08
CA VAL A 302 -30.59 -7.71 19.13
C VAL A 302 -31.77 -6.78 19.34
N TYR A 303 -32.90 -7.07 18.68
CA TYR A 303 -34.14 -6.29 18.70
C TYR A 303 -34.08 -4.93 18.00
N TRP A 304 -32.95 -4.61 17.32
CA TRP A 304 -32.81 -3.42 16.48
C TRP A 304 -33.14 -3.73 15.02
N ASN A 305 -33.52 -2.68 14.28
CA ASN A 305 -33.59 -2.66 12.83
C ASN A 305 -32.61 -1.66 12.23
N TYR A 306 -32.55 -1.53 10.91
CA TYR A 306 -31.65 -0.64 10.19
C TYR A 306 -31.89 0.85 10.51
N GLU A 307 -33.12 1.28 10.86
CA GLU A 307 -33.39 2.67 11.25
C GLU A 307 -32.82 3.01 12.64
N ASP A 308 -32.77 2.03 13.56
CA ASP A 308 -32.10 2.19 14.86
C ASP A 308 -30.60 2.35 14.68
N ASN A 309 -30.02 1.59 13.75
CA ASN A 309 -28.62 1.76 13.37
C ASN A 309 -28.32 3.09 12.68
N MET A 310 -29.24 3.69 11.90
CA MET A 310 -29.06 5.05 11.37
C MET A 310 -28.90 6.07 12.52
N LYS A 311 -29.81 6.03 13.51
CA LYS A 311 -29.76 6.92 14.68
C LYS A 311 -28.50 6.70 15.50
N PHE A 312 -28.11 5.44 15.68
CA PHE A 312 -26.90 5.07 16.41
C PHE A 312 -25.63 5.54 15.70
N THR A 313 -25.60 5.47 14.38
CA THR A 313 -24.49 5.99 13.56
C THR A 313 -24.32 7.50 13.72
N GLU A 314 -25.41 8.28 13.64
CA GLU A 314 -25.35 9.72 13.90
C GLU A 314 -24.81 10.02 15.32
N LYS A 315 -25.30 9.29 16.33
CA LYS A 315 -24.84 9.42 17.74
C LYS A 315 -23.35 9.03 17.90
N LEU A 316 -22.88 8.00 17.19
CA LEU A 316 -21.46 7.60 17.17
C LEU A 316 -20.59 8.74 16.63
N PHE A 317 -20.94 9.31 15.49
CA PHE A 317 -20.16 10.39 14.88
C PHE A 317 -20.18 11.66 15.75
N ASP A 318 -21.32 12.04 16.32
CA ASP A 318 -21.39 13.15 17.28
C ASP A 318 -20.42 12.92 18.45
N TYR A 319 -20.44 11.71 19.04
CA TYR A 319 -19.54 11.37 20.13
C TYR A 319 -18.06 11.41 19.71
N LEU A 320 -17.73 10.93 18.50
CA LEU A 320 -16.36 10.95 17.99
C LEU A 320 -15.86 12.40 17.83
N PHE A 321 -16.60 13.27 17.16
CA PHE A 321 -16.19 14.65 16.97
C PHE A 321 -15.99 15.39 18.30
N ASP A 322 -16.92 15.22 19.23
CA ASP A 322 -16.85 15.89 20.55
C ASP A 322 -15.63 15.43 21.38
N ASN A 323 -15.29 14.13 21.34
CA ASN A 323 -14.21 13.58 22.19
C ASN A 323 -12.83 13.57 21.50
N LEU A 324 -12.78 13.63 20.17
CA LEU A 324 -11.51 13.80 19.44
C LEU A 324 -11.07 15.26 19.39
N GLY A 325 -11.99 16.21 19.63
CA GLY A 325 -11.73 17.65 19.54
C GLY A 325 -11.56 18.12 18.10
N LEU A 326 -12.22 17.44 17.15
CA LEU A 326 -12.20 17.79 15.72
C LEU A 326 -13.34 18.72 15.35
N SER A 327 -13.12 19.57 14.35
CA SER A 327 -14.20 20.32 13.71
C SER A 327 -15.16 19.36 13.00
N ARG A 328 -16.48 19.61 13.10
CA ARG A 328 -17.47 18.89 12.29
C ARG A 328 -17.41 19.28 10.81
N LYS A 329 -16.73 20.36 10.47
CA LYS A 329 -16.48 20.83 9.11
C LYS A 329 -15.05 20.50 8.72
N LEU A 330 -14.89 19.68 7.69
CA LEU A 330 -13.62 19.18 7.18
C LEU A 330 -13.48 19.53 5.70
N ASN A 331 -12.26 19.81 5.27
CA ASN A 331 -11.92 20.08 3.88
C ASN A 331 -11.35 18.82 3.22
N VAL A 332 -12.14 18.14 2.44
CA VAL A 332 -11.72 16.91 1.75
C VAL A 332 -11.62 17.13 0.25
N LYS A 333 -10.72 16.42 -0.42
CA LYS A 333 -10.62 16.43 -1.88
C LYS A 333 -11.65 15.49 -2.49
N ASP A 334 -12.33 15.95 -3.53
CA ASP A 334 -13.14 15.09 -4.39
C ASP A 334 -12.22 14.27 -5.35
N LYS A 335 -12.83 13.43 -6.18
CA LYS A 335 -12.09 12.59 -7.15
C LYS A 335 -11.34 13.39 -8.22
N GLU A 336 -11.74 14.61 -8.47
CA GLU A 336 -11.10 15.56 -9.38
C GLU A 336 -10.00 16.39 -8.68
N GLY A 337 -9.79 16.21 -7.37
CA GLY A 337 -8.81 16.93 -6.57
C GLY A 337 -9.28 18.29 -6.06
N ASN A 338 -10.57 18.66 -6.25
CA ASN A 338 -11.10 19.92 -5.74
C ASN A 338 -11.43 19.79 -4.25
N ILE A 339 -11.12 20.82 -3.47
CA ILE A 339 -11.45 20.87 -2.04
C ILE A 339 -12.96 21.14 -1.87
N LYS A 340 -13.62 20.29 -1.08
CA LYS A 340 -15.03 20.38 -0.69
C LYS A 340 -15.13 20.44 0.83
N GLU A 341 -15.92 21.37 1.35
CA GLU A 341 -16.29 21.36 2.76
C GLU A 341 -17.37 20.31 3.00
N VAL A 342 -17.08 19.39 3.93
CA VAL A 342 -18.02 18.37 4.41
C VAL A 342 -18.41 18.72 5.84
N ASP A 343 -19.71 18.88 6.09
CA ASP A 343 -20.27 19.20 7.40
C ASP A 343 -20.95 17.96 8.01
N PHE A 344 -20.38 17.44 9.09
CA PHE A 344 -20.88 16.27 9.81
C PHE A 344 -21.95 16.58 10.86
N THR A 345 -22.47 17.81 10.88
CA THR A 345 -23.55 18.17 11.80
C THR A 345 -24.81 17.34 11.52
N THR A 346 -25.33 16.67 12.54
CA THR A 346 -26.54 15.84 12.47
C THR A 346 -27.82 16.67 12.62
N PRO A 347 -28.98 16.21 12.13
CA PRO A 347 -29.25 14.96 11.41
C PRO A 347 -28.84 15.03 9.93
N TRP A 348 -28.41 13.87 9.39
CA TRP A 348 -27.97 13.80 8.01
C TRP A 348 -29.10 13.56 7.01
N LYS A 349 -28.86 13.90 5.75
CA LYS A 349 -29.79 13.68 4.65
C LYS A 349 -30.05 12.18 4.45
N ARG A 350 -31.28 11.83 4.08
CA ARG A 350 -31.69 10.47 3.73
C ARG A 350 -32.22 10.47 2.31
N ILE A 351 -31.72 9.60 1.46
CA ILE A 351 -32.11 9.44 0.06
C ILE A 351 -32.51 7.99 -0.17
N ASP A 352 -33.74 7.78 -0.63
CA ASP A 352 -34.18 6.47 -1.10
C ASP A 352 -33.40 6.11 -2.37
N TYR A 353 -32.87 4.88 -2.43
CA TYR A 353 -31.98 4.43 -3.51
C TYR A 353 -32.61 4.62 -4.89
N THR A 354 -33.84 4.12 -5.05
CA THR A 354 -34.58 4.15 -6.31
C THR A 354 -34.88 5.56 -6.77
N LYS A 355 -35.40 6.40 -5.85
CA LYS A 355 -35.73 7.81 -6.13
C LYS A 355 -34.47 8.62 -6.42
N GLY A 356 -33.39 8.38 -5.68
CA GLY A 356 -32.12 9.07 -5.90
C GLY A 356 -31.54 8.77 -7.29
N ILE A 357 -31.58 7.52 -7.75
CA ILE A 357 -31.15 7.17 -9.11
C ILE A 357 -32.05 7.84 -10.14
N GLN A 358 -33.37 7.83 -9.93
CA GLN A 358 -34.32 8.47 -10.84
C GLN A 358 -34.08 9.98 -10.95
N GLU A 359 -33.82 10.65 -9.82
CA GLU A 359 -33.49 12.10 -9.78
C GLU A 359 -32.18 12.39 -10.50
N ALA A 360 -31.16 11.56 -10.29
CA ALA A 360 -29.80 11.78 -10.82
C ALA A 360 -29.67 11.40 -12.32
N SER A 361 -30.38 10.35 -12.79
CA SER A 361 -30.24 9.80 -14.14
C SER A 361 -31.46 10.03 -15.04
N GLY A 362 -32.62 10.32 -14.46
CA GLY A 362 -33.91 10.36 -15.15
C GLY A 362 -34.45 8.99 -15.51
N ILE A 363 -33.93 7.90 -14.88
CA ILE A 363 -34.32 6.50 -15.12
C ILE A 363 -35.01 5.95 -13.87
N ASP A 364 -36.24 5.48 -14.05
CA ASP A 364 -36.99 4.79 -13.00
C ASP A 364 -36.65 3.29 -13.04
N ILE A 365 -35.78 2.86 -12.14
CA ILE A 365 -35.26 1.48 -12.10
C ILE A 365 -36.31 0.45 -11.64
N THR A 366 -37.43 0.87 -11.06
CA THR A 366 -38.52 -0.05 -10.64
C THR A 366 -39.23 -0.70 -11.80
N LYS A 367 -39.02 -0.23 -13.02
CA LYS A 367 -39.64 -0.75 -14.26
C LYS A 367 -38.92 -1.95 -14.87
N TYR A 368 -37.80 -2.37 -14.24
CA TYR A 368 -36.94 -3.42 -14.81
C TYR A 368 -36.77 -4.56 -13.83
N GLY A 369 -37.00 -5.78 -14.35
CA GLY A 369 -36.71 -7.05 -13.69
C GLY A 369 -35.29 -7.55 -14.03
N MET A 370 -34.94 -8.74 -13.53
CA MET A 370 -33.62 -9.36 -13.75
C MET A 370 -33.26 -9.52 -15.23
N ASP A 371 -34.24 -9.83 -16.06
CA ASP A 371 -34.07 -10.14 -17.49
C ASP A 371 -34.24 -8.94 -18.42
N ASP A 372 -34.41 -7.71 -17.88
CA ASP A 372 -34.66 -6.49 -18.66
C ASP A 372 -33.40 -5.73 -19.04
N ALA A 373 -32.22 -6.38 -19.07
CA ALA A 373 -30.93 -5.72 -19.33
C ALA A 373 -30.91 -4.92 -20.65
N ASP A 374 -31.44 -5.49 -21.73
CA ASP A 374 -31.46 -4.84 -23.05
C ASP A 374 -32.37 -3.60 -23.07
N LYS A 375 -33.51 -3.66 -22.41
CA LYS A 375 -34.45 -2.55 -22.30
C LYS A 375 -33.84 -1.41 -21.44
N LEU A 376 -33.29 -1.74 -20.28
CA LEU A 376 -32.60 -0.78 -19.43
C LEU A 376 -31.42 -0.12 -20.15
N ARG A 377 -30.64 -0.90 -20.88
CA ARG A 377 -29.51 -0.40 -21.68
C ARG A 377 -29.94 0.59 -22.76
N ALA A 378 -31.05 0.29 -23.45
CA ALA A 378 -31.62 1.19 -24.44
C ALA A 378 -32.05 2.53 -23.82
N ASP A 379 -32.72 2.49 -22.65
CA ASP A 379 -33.17 3.68 -21.95
C ASP A 379 -32.00 4.49 -21.37
N ILE A 380 -30.93 3.86 -20.89
CA ILE A 380 -29.68 4.51 -20.47
C ILE A 380 -29.04 5.25 -21.66
N LYS A 381 -28.92 4.58 -22.83
CA LYS A 381 -28.40 5.19 -24.07
C LYS A 381 -29.25 6.39 -24.52
N ALA A 382 -30.59 6.27 -24.42
CA ALA A 382 -31.51 7.36 -24.76
C ALA A 382 -31.35 8.60 -23.88
N LYS A 383 -30.79 8.45 -22.67
CA LYS A 383 -30.43 9.55 -21.76
C LYS A 383 -29.02 10.08 -21.98
N ASN A 384 -28.30 9.64 -23.02
CA ASN A 384 -26.90 9.97 -23.29
C ASN A 384 -25.93 9.57 -22.15
N ILE A 385 -26.28 8.54 -21.37
CA ILE A 385 -25.43 7.99 -20.34
C ILE A 385 -24.68 6.81 -20.96
N MET A 386 -23.33 6.81 -20.82
CA MET A 386 -22.46 5.77 -21.41
C MET A 386 -21.52 5.20 -20.35
N PHE A 387 -21.40 3.88 -20.30
CA PHE A 387 -20.45 3.14 -19.47
C PHE A 387 -19.52 2.30 -20.35
N GLU A 388 -18.31 2.06 -19.89
CA GLU A 388 -17.41 1.10 -20.53
C GLU A 388 -18.02 -0.31 -20.43
N LYS A 389 -17.92 -1.07 -21.53
CA LYS A 389 -18.42 -2.48 -21.62
C LYS A 389 -19.93 -2.65 -21.32
N MET A 390 -20.74 -1.60 -21.45
CA MET A 390 -22.17 -1.62 -21.12
C MET A 390 -22.95 -2.71 -21.86
N ASP A 391 -22.51 -3.12 -23.06
CA ASP A 391 -23.24 -4.08 -23.91
C ASP A 391 -23.32 -5.49 -23.30
N ASN A 392 -22.41 -5.83 -22.37
CA ASN A 392 -22.36 -7.15 -21.72
C ASN A 392 -22.83 -7.13 -20.25
N MET A 393 -23.39 -6.02 -19.77
CA MET A 393 -23.81 -5.90 -18.37
C MET A 393 -25.21 -6.45 -18.13
N SER A 394 -25.41 -7.13 -16.99
CA SER A 394 -26.72 -7.53 -16.48
C SER A 394 -27.53 -6.31 -16.01
N THR A 395 -28.84 -6.51 -15.77
CA THR A 395 -29.71 -5.44 -15.23
C THR A 395 -29.17 -4.90 -13.91
N THR A 396 -28.78 -5.76 -12.99
CA THR A 396 -28.24 -5.37 -11.68
C THR A 396 -26.94 -4.59 -11.81
N THR A 397 -26.02 -5.02 -12.69
CA THR A 397 -24.79 -4.32 -12.98
C THR A 397 -25.05 -2.92 -13.57
N LEU A 398 -26.00 -2.78 -14.49
CA LEU A 398 -26.39 -1.48 -15.05
C LEU A 398 -26.95 -0.54 -13.99
N ILE A 399 -27.80 -1.04 -13.08
CA ILE A 399 -28.36 -0.26 -11.96
C ILE A 399 -27.23 0.19 -11.02
N ASP A 400 -26.31 -0.70 -10.69
CA ASP A 400 -25.16 -0.36 -9.83
C ASP A 400 -24.26 0.70 -10.48
N TYR A 401 -24.04 0.61 -11.79
CA TYR A 401 -23.31 1.66 -12.53
C TYR A 401 -24.06 3.00 -12.56
N LEU A 402 -25.40 2.99 -12.70
CA LEU A 402 -26.19 4.22 -12.55
C LEU A 402 -26.00 4.85 -11.18
N PHE A 403 -26.02 4.05 -10.11
CA PHE A 403 -25.72 4.54 -8.76
C PHE A 403 -24.29 5.08 -8.66
N LYS A 404 -23.28 4.26 -9.01
CA LYS A 404 -21.84 4.59 -8.86
C LYS A 404 -21.38 5.78 -9.71
N LYS A 405 -21.98 5.99 -10.89
CA LYS A 405 -21.55 7.01 -11.84
C LYS A 405 -22.42 8.26 -11.86
N ASN A 406 -23.72 8.15 -11.56
CA ASN A 406 -24.63 9.28 -11.64
C ASN A 406 -25.06 9.83 -10.26
N LEU A 407 -25.39 8.99 -9.28
CA LEU A 407 -25.86 9.47 -7.97
C LEU A 407 -24.71 9.66 -6.99
N ARG A 408 -23.90 8.62 -6.78
CA ARG A 408 -22.86 8.60 -5.73
C ARG A 408 -21.85 9.75 -5.82
N PRO A 409 -21.33 10.18 -7.00
CA PRO A 409 -20.39 11.30 -7.10
C PRO A 409 -20.99 12.66 -6.72
N GLN A 410 -22.31 12.82 -6.74
CA GLN A 410 -23.00 14.04 -6.34
C GLN A 410 -23.17 14.16 -4.82
N ILE A 411 -22.91 13.08 -4.06
CA ILE A 411 -23.10 13.05 -2.62
C ILE A 411 -21.80 13.47 -1.95
N ILE A 412 -21.73 14.77 -1.61
CA ILE A 412 -20.58 15.35 -0.88
C ILE A 412 -20.84 15.29 0.64
N GLN A 413 -22.01 15.73 1.09
CA GLN A 413 -22.39 15.77 2.51
C GLN A 413 -22.76 14.38 3.02
N PRO A 414 -22.56 14.07 4.31
CA PRO A 414 -22.98 12.80 4.90
C PRO A 414 -24.45 12.52 4.59
N THR A 415 -24.71 11.41 3.89
CA THR A 415 -26.04 11.07 3.40
C THR A 415 -26.28 9.58 3.53
N PHE A 416 -27.37 9.19 4.16
CA PHE A 416 -27.85 7.82 4.15
C PHE A 416 -28.58 7.51 2.84
N ILE A 417 -28.09 6.48 2.13
CA ILE A 417 -28.80 5.87 1.00
C ILE A 417 -29.46 4.61 1.55
N TYR A 418 -30.77 4.46 1.41
CA TYR A 418 -31.53 3.39 2.04
C TYR A 418 -32.61 2.83 1.11
N ASN A 419 -33.29 1.76 1.51
CA ASN A 419 -34.32 1.07 0.73
C ASN A 419 -33.79 0.56 -0.62
N TYR A 420 -32.78 -0.30 -0.59
CA TYR A 420 -32.28 -0.93 -1.81
C TYR A 420 -33.33 -1.88 -2.40
N PRO A 421 -33.53 -1.94 -3.72
CA PRO A 421 -34.45 -2.89 -4.31
C PRO A 421 -33.94 -4.34 -4.13
N VAL A 422 -34.86 -5.28 -3.91
CA VAL A 422 -34.53 -6.71 -3.70
C VAL A 422 -33.67 -7.28 -4.82
N ILE A 423 -33.90 -6.84 -6.07
CA ILE A 423 -33.11 -7.25 -7.23
C ILE A 423 -31.60 -6.96 -7.07
N MET A 424 -31.23 -5.94 -6.28
CA MET A 424 -29.84 -5.56 -6.03
C MET A 424 -29.21 -6.33 -4.85
N GLN A 425 -30.03 -6.88 -3.97
CA GLN A 425 -29.60 -7.55 -2.74
C GLN A 425 -30.48 -8.77 -2.44
N PRO A 426 -30.52 -9.77 -3.34
CA PRO A 426 -31.46 -10.87 -3.23
C PRO A 426 -31.23 -11.76 -2.01
N LEU A 427 -30.04 -11.65 -1.37
CA LEU A 427 -29.64 -12.43 -0.20
C LEU A 427 -29.87 -11.72 1.14
N ALA A 428 -30.31 -10.45 1.11
CA ALA A 428 -30.61 -9.67 2.31
C ALA A 428 -32.08 -9.86 2.75
N ARG A 429 -32.38 -9.48 4.02
CA ARG A 429 -33.75 -9.51 4.53
C ARG A 429 -34.64 -8.57 3.74
N ILE A 430 -35.74 -9.13 3.18
CA ILE A 430 -36.80 -8.36 2.55
C ILE A 430 -37.63 -7.66 3.62
N SER A 431 -38.06 -6.41 3.38
CA SER A 431 -38.89 -5.66 4.31
C SER A 431 -40.29 -6.28 4.44
N ASP A 432 -40.75 -6.40 5.68
CA ASP A 432 -42.13 -6.86 5.97
C ASP A 432 -43.21 -5.85 5.51
N LYS A 433 -42.81 -4.59 5.29
CA LYS A 433 -43.72 -3.49 4.89
C LYS A 433 -43.81 -3.32 3.38
N ASP A 434 -42.74 -3.59 2.67
CA ASP A 434 -42.63 -3.48 1.20
C ASP A 434 -41.72 -4.57 0.66
N THR A 435 -42.28 -5.58 0.05
CA THR A 435 -41.57 -6.76 -0.48
C THR A 435 -40.67 -6.46 -1.68
N ASN A 436 -40.67 -5.23 -2.19
CA ASN A 436 -39.75 -4.82 -3.28
C ASN A 436 -38.43 -4.27 -2.78
N ILE A 437 -38.28 -4.03 -1.47
CA ILE A 437 -37.07 -3.46 -0.87
C ILE A 437 -36.46 -4.35 0.21
N VAL A 438 -35.16 -4.19 0.40
CA VAL A 438 -34.45 -4.75 1.56
C VAL A 438 -34.17 -3.64 2.59
N GLU A 439 -34.22 -4.00 3.86
CA GLU A 439 -33.98 -3.11 4.99
C GLU A 439 -32.48 -2.89 5.21
N GLN A 440 -31.91 -1.97 4.43
CA GLN A 440 -30.48 -1.66 4.38
C GLN A 440 -30.25 -0.18 4.22
N PHE A 441 -29.11 0.30 4.73
CA PHE A 441 -28.56 1.58 4.33
C PHE A 441 -27.03 1.56 4.12
N GLN A 442 -26.54 2.51 3.36
CA GLN A 442 -25.14 2.92 3.29
C GLN A 442 -25.02 4.39 3.67
N LEU A 443 -24.00 4.75 4.45
CA LEU A 443 -23.60 6.14 4.66
C LEU A 443 -22.57 6.52 3.60
N ILE A 444 -22.90 7.48 2.76
CA ILE A 444 -22.00 8.02 1.73
C ILE A 444 -21.54 9.42 2.16
N VAL A 445 -20.23 9.67 2.07
CA VAL A 445 -19.58 10.96 2.34
C VAL A 445 -18.54 11.21 1.26
N ASN A 446 -18.62 12.36 0.58
CA ASN A 446 -17.70 12.72 -0.52
C ASN A 446 -17.51 11.58 -1.55
N GLY A 447 -18.61 10.91 -1.90
CA GLY A 447 -18.61 9.75 -2.79
C GLY A 447 -18.00 8.47 -2.22
N TRP A 448 -17.56 8.44 -0.95
CA TRP A 448 -17.05 7.25 -0.28
C TRP A 448 -18.14 6.57 0.55
N GLU A 449 -18.23 5.26 0.48
CA GLU A 449 -19.02 4.44 1.39
C GLU A 449 -18.28 4.34 2.73
N MET A 450 -18.87 4.90 3.77
CA MET A 450 -18.29 4.92 5.11
C MET A 450 -18.69 3.71 5.93
N CYS A 451 -19.99 3.38 5.91
CA CYS A 451 -20.53 2.23 6.62
C CYS A 451 -21.75 1.68 5.90
N LYS A 452 -22.09 0.45 6.27
CA LYS A 452 -23.24 -0.29 5.78
C LYS A 452 -23.92 -1.00 6.95
N ALA A 453 -25.24 -1.05 6.94
CA ALA A 453 -26.02 -1.74 7.97
C ALA A 453 -27.30 -2.32 7.41
N TYR A 454 -27.80 -3.38 8.05
CA TYR A 454 -29.01 -4.10 7.67
C TYR A 454 -29.89 -4.39 8.88
N SER A 455 -31.20 -4.61 8.64
CA SER A 455 -31.97 -5.58 9.43
C SER A 455 -31.56 -6.97 8.96
N GLU A 456 -31.13 -7.84 9.86
CA GLU A 456 -30.52 -9.10 9.48
C GLU A 456 -31.54 -10.15 9.06
N LEU A 457 -31.16 -10.99 8.08
CA LEU A 457 -31.87 -12.23 7.80
C LEU A 457 -31.62 -13.21 8.95
N VAL A 458 -32.69 -13.64 9.60
CA VAL A 458 -32.62 -14.57 10.74
C VAL A 458 -33.34 -15.91 10.47
N ASP A 459 -33.89 -16.07 9.27
CA ASP A 459 -34.55 -17.33 8.81
C ASP A 459 -33.47 -18.29 8.31
N PRO A 460 -33.21 -19.42 9.00
CA PRO A 460 -32.17 -20.37 8.59
C PRO A 460 -32.49 -21.09 7.27
N ILE A 461 -33.76 -21.28 6.93
CA ILE A 461 -34.17 -21.98 5.70
C ILE A 461 -33.82 -21.09 4.49
N LEU A 462 -34.23 -19.84 4.55
CA LEU A 462 -33.91 -18.86 3.51
C LEU A 462 -32.42 -18.60 3.41
N GLN A 463 -31.68 -18.61 4.55
CA GLN A 463 -30.23 -18.47 4.55
C GLN A 463 -29.52 -19.63 3.85
N GLN A 464 -29.98 -20.88 4.08
CA GLN A 464 -29.45 -22.04 3.37
C GLN A 464 -29.70 -21.96 1.87
N ASP A 465 -30.92 -21.63 1.45
CA ASP A 465 -31.26 -21.42 0.03
C ASP A 465 -30.35 -20.37 -0.64
N ASN A 466 -29.99 -19.34 0.11
CA ASN A 466 -29.09 -18.29 -0.35
C ASN A 466 -27.66 -18.80 -0.51
N PHE A 467 -27.15 -19.58 0.42
CA PHE A 467 -25.81 -20.18 0.32
C PHE A 467 -25.74 -21.18 -0.85
N ASP A 468 -26.78 -21.97 -1.07
CA ASP A 468 -26.84 -22.92 -2.18
C ASP A 468 -26.74 -22.18 -3.54
N LYS A 469 -27.45 -21.05 -3.68
CA LYS A 469 -27.35 -20.20 -4.88
C LYS A 469 -25.96 -19.59 -5.07
N GLN A 470 -25.29 -19.19 -3.97
CA GLN A 470 -23.91 -18.68 -4.04
C GLN A 470 -22.94 -19.80 -4.43
N ALA A 471 -23.09 -21.00 -3.88
CA ALA A 471 -22.28 -22.16 -4.23
C ALA A 471 -22.43 -22.52 -5.73
N GLU A 472 -23.64 -22.44 -6.28
CA GLU A 472 -23.88 -22.61 -7.70
C GLU A 472 -23.19 -21.52 -8.55
N ALA A 473 -23.24 -20.27 -8.12
CA ALA A 473 -22.54 -19.16 -8.78
C ALA A 473 -21.01 -19.35 -8.76
N ALA A 474 -20.45 -19.77 -7.64
CA ALA A 474 -19.03 -20.11 -7.50
C ALA A 474 -18.63 -21.24 -8.45
N ALA A 475 -19.44 -22.30 -8.54
CA ALA A 475 -19.22 -23.41 -9.47
C ALA A 475 -19.27 -22.99 -10.95
N ASN A 476 -19.98 -21.90 -11.26
CA ASN A 476 -20.07 -21.29 -12.58
C ASN A 476 -18.97 -20.24 -12.85
N GLY A 477 -18.00 -20.07 -11.95
CA GLY A 477 -16.82 -19.23 -12.13
C GLY A 477 -16.92 -17.81 -11.53
N ASP A 478 -17.86 -17.56 -10.64
CA ASP A 478 -17.90 -16.32 -9.85
C ASP A 478 -16.90 -16.42 -8.69
N GLU A 479 -15.77 -15.72 -8.82
CA GLU A 479 -14.68 -15.72 -7.83
C GLU A 479 -15.04 -14.97 -6.53
N GLU A 480 -16.10 -14.16 -6.52
CA GLU A 480 -16.59 -13.42 -5.34
C GLU A 480 -17.66 -14.20 -4.57
N ALA A 481 -18.24 -15.26 -5.16
CA ALA A 481 -19.22 -16.10 -4.49
C ALA A 481 -18.54 -16.99 -3.45
N THR A 482 -19.12 -17.06 -2.25
CA THR A 482 -18.56 -17.80 -1.11
C THR A 482 -19.12 -19.21 -1.02
N ALA A 483 -18.33 -20.13 -0.44
CA ALA A 483 -18.80 -21.46 -0.07
C ALA A 483 -19.84 -21.39 1.05
N SER A 484 -20.69 -22.45 1.16
CA SER A 484 -21.63 -22.59 2.28
C SER A 484 -20.91 -22.55 3.64
N ASP A 485 -21.56 -21.91 4.63
CA ASP A 485 -21.15 -21.94 6.04
C ASP A 485 -22.21 -22.71 6.85
N ASP A 486 -22.13 -24.04 6.77
CA ASP A 486 -23.09 -24.93 7.40
C ASP A 486 -23.12 -24.79 8.93
N ASP A 487 -22.00 -24.46 9.56
CA ASP A 487 -21.91 -24.20 10.99
C ASP A 487 -22.67 -22.93 11.39
N PHE A 488 -22.66 -21.92 10.54
CA PHE A 488 -23.44 -20.70 10.73
C PHE A 488 -24.96 -20.99 10.60
N VAL A 489 -25.38 -21.74 9.57
CA VAL A 489 -26.80 -22.13 9.40
C VAL A 489 -27.26 -22.97 10.60
N THR A 490 -26.45 -23.94 11.04
CA THR A 490 -26.73 -24.72 12.23
C THR A 490 -26.91 -23.84 13.48
N ALA A 491 -26.08 -22.81 13.64
CA ALA A 491 -26.24 -21.86 14.74
C ALA A 491 -27.57 -21.09 14.64
N MET A 492 -27.99 -20.68 13.43
CA MET A 492 -29.28 -20.02 13.20
C MET A 492 -30.47 -20.92 13.55
N GLU A 493 -30.40 -22.24 13.28
CA GLU A 493 -31.44 -23.22 13.59
C GLU A 493 -31.71 -23.37 15.09
N TYR A 494 -30.72 -23.07 15.95
CA TYR A 494 -30.92 -22.99 17.41
C TYR A 494 -31.70 -21.75 17.86
N GLY A 495 -32.07 -20.87 16.92
CA GLY A 495 -32.86 -19.67 17.14
C GLY A 495 -32.01 -18.41 17.19
N MET A 496 -31.95 -17.71 16.04
CA MET A 496 -31.32 -16.38 15.96
C MET A 496 -32.36 -15.30 16.23
N PRO A 497 -32.13 -14.38 17.19
CA PRO A 497 -33.07 -13.30 17.48
C PRO A 497 -33.06 -12.27 16.36
N PRO A 498 -34.19 -11.52 16.16
CA PRO A 498 -34.18 -10.38 15.26
C PRO A 498 -33.10 -9.38 15.69
N GLN A 499 -32.31 -8.90 14.76
CA GLN A 499 -31.15 -8.04 15.04
C GLN A 499 -30.78 -7.18 13.85
N SER A 500 -29.97 -6.16 14.11
CA SER A 500 -29.40 -5.32 13.08
C SER A 500 -27.89 -5.29 13.21
N GLY A 501 -27.20 -5.52 12.08
CA GLY A 501 -25.75 -5.47 11.96
C GLY A 501 -25.29 -4.17 11.30
N PHE A 502 -24.05 -3.79 11.60
CA PHE A 502 -23.38 -2.59 11.10
C PHE A 502 -21.90 -2.87 10.90
N GLY A 503 -21.34 -2.43 9.78
CA GLY A 503 -19.92 -2.49 9.50
C GLY A 503 -19.38 -1.17 9.00
N MET A 504 -18.20 -0.74 9.50
CA MET A 504 -17.52 0.49 9.09
C MET A 504 -16.01 0.30 9.02
N GLY A 505 -15.41 0.64 7.86
CA GLY A 505 -13.97 0.64 7.67
C GLY A 505 -13.30 1.83 8.38
N ILE A 506 -12.38 1.53 9.29
CA ILE A 506 -11.71 2.56 10.12
C ILE A 506 -10.76 3.41 9.29
N GLU A 507 -10.04 2.83 8.32
CA GLU A 507 -9.13 3.58 7.46
C GLU A 507 -9.87 4.60 6.60
N ARG A 508 -11.08 4.29 6.11
CA ARG A 508 -11.91 5.25 5.37
C ARG A 508 -12.35 6.42 6.25
N LEU A 509 -12.83 6.12 7.46
CA LEU A 509 -13.18 7.16 8.43
C LEU A 509 -11.96 8.03 8.74
N LEU A 510 -10.83 7.42 9.07
CA LEU A 510 -9.62 8.14 9.45
C LEU A 510 -9.07 8.97 8.27
N ALA A 511 -9.13 8.48 7.04
CA ALA A 511 -8.73 9.25 5.85
C ALA A 511 -9.54 10.54 5.74
N ILE A 512 -10.86 10.48 5.89
CA ILE A 512 -11.70 11.67 5.88
C ILE A 512 -11.40 12.61 7.07
N LEU A 513 -11.28 12.07 8.30
CA LEU A 513 -10.94 12.86 9.49
C LEU A 513 -9.56 13.54 9.40
N CYS A 514 -8.64 12.97 8.62
CA CYS A 514 -7.31 13.53 8.36
C CYS A 514 -7.21 14.27 7.02
N GLU A 515 -8.32 14.49 6.33
CA GLU A 515 -8.38 15.17 5.03
C GLU A 515 -7.46 14.52 3.95
N GLN A 516 -7.35 13.17 3.98
CA GLN A 516 -6.54 12.38 3.05
C GLN A 516 -7.42 11.73 1.96
N ASP A 517 -6.84 11.50 0.79
CA ASP A 517 -7.50 10.89 -0.37
C ASP A 517 -6.98 9.48 -0.70
N ASN A 518 -6.01 8.97 0.06
CA ASN A 518 -5.44 7.65 -0.10
C ASN A 518 -5.39 6.91 1.23
N LEU A 519 -5.94 5.70 1.29
CA LEU A 519 -5.98 4.89 2.52
C LEU A 519 -4.59 4.51 3.05
N ARG A 520 -3.56 4.44 2.19
CA ARG A 520 -2.19 4.19 2.63
C ARG A 520 -1.64 5.31 3.51
N ASP A 521 -2.18 6.53 3.42
CA ASP A 521 -1.77 7.66 4.26
C ASP A 521 -2.10 7.46 5.73
N VAL A 522 -3.09 6.63 6.02
CA VAL A 522 -3.57 6.33 7.38
C VAL A 522 -3.20 4.92 7.87
N VAL A 523 -2.41 4.19 7.09
CA VAL A 523 -1.79 2.90 7.50
C VAL A 523 -0.33 3.14 7.83
N MET A 524 0.12 2.67 9.01
CA MET A 524 1.47 2.95 9.49
C MET A 524 2.54 2.31 8.59
N PHE A 525 2.39 1.04 8.26
CA PHE A 525 3.27 0.28 7.37
C PHE A 525 2.41 -0.47 6.34
N PRO A 526 1.96 0.22 5.27
CA PRO A 526 1.13 -0.43 4.27
C PRO A 526 1.89 -1.54 3.54
N LEU A 527 1.17 -2.60 3.16
CA LEU A 527 1.73 -3.62 2.29
C LEU A 527 2.09 -2.99 0.95
N MET A 528 3.37 -3.03 0.61
CA MET A 528 3.91 -2.50 -0.64
C MET A 528 4.43 -3.64 -1.49
N LYS A 529 4.33 -3.49 -2.81
CA LYS A 529 4.98 -4.42 -3.73
C LYS A 529 6.47 -4.48 -3.41
N SER A 530 7.04 -5.69 -3.32
CA SER A 530 8.46 -5.86 -3.03
C SER A 530 9.31 -5.16 -4.09
N GLU A 531 10.26 -4.30 -3.66
CA GLU A 531 11.35 -3.83 -4.50
C GLU A 531 12.34 -4.98 -4.69
N LYS A 532 12.06 -5.89 -5.61
CA LYS A 532 13.09 -6.80 -6.06
C LYS A 532 14.00 -6.02 -7.00
N LYS A 533 15.20 -5.63 -6.51
CA LYS A 533 16.26 -5.19 -7.40
C LYS A 533 16.57 -6.33 -8.37
N LEU A 534 16.89 -5.99 -9.61
CA LEU A 534 17.38 -6.96 -10.62
C LEU A 534 18.47 -7.90 -10.08
N GLU A 535 19.27 -7.43 -9.10
CA GLU A 535 20.34 -8.16 -8.45
C GLU A 535 19.86 -9.13 -7.35
N GLU A 536 18.62 -8.96 -6.83
CA GLU A 536 18.01 -9.76 -5.74
C GLU A 536 16.92 -10.73 -6.25
N MET A 537 16.57 -10.68 -7.54
CA MET A 537 15.85 -11.81 -8.13
C MET A 537 16.79 -13.00 -7.98
N GLU A 538 16.46 -13.91 -7.05
CA GLU A 538 17.23 -15.14 -6.84
C GLU A 538 17.73 -15.62 -8.20
N ILE A 539 19.05 -15.62 -8.35
CA ILE A 539 19.74 -16.35 -9.42
C ILE A 539 19.45 -17.81 -9.06
N CYS A 540 18.23 -18.25 -9.35
CA CYS A 540 17.97 -19.67 -9.46
C CYS A 540 18.91 -20.10 -10.57
N GLU A 541 20.00 -20.78 -10.21
CA GLU A 541 20.92 -21.33 -11.19
C GLU A 541 20.05 -22.08 -12.18
N MET A 542 20.06 -21.61 -13.44
CA MET A 542 19.34 -22.30 -14.50
C MET A 542 19.93 -23.71 -14.53
N ASP A 543 19.11 -24.71 -14.28
CA ASP A 543 19.57 -26.10 -14.42
C ASP A 543 19.90 -26.35 -15.89
N ILE A 544 21.17 -26.08 -16.24
CA ILE A 544 21.68 -26.22 -17.59
C ILE A 544 21.59 -27.69 -18.02
N SER A 545 21.63 -28.65 -17.08
CA SER A 545 21.52 -30.07 -17.38
C SER A 545 20.19 -30.44 -18.02
N ALA A 546 19.12 -29.69 -17.73
CA ALA A 546 17.80 -29.89 -18.32
C ALA A 546 17.75 -29.60 -19.84
N TYR A 547 18.66 -28.79 -20.35
CA TYR A 547 18.73 -28.44 -21.77
C TYR A 547 19.53 -29.46 -22.61
N GLY A 548 20.23 -30.39 -21.98
CA GLY A 548 20.99 -31.40 -22.70
C GLY A 548 22.06 -30.79 -23.62
N THR A 549 22.23 -31.37 -24.82
CA THR A 549 23.18 -30.85 -25.83
C THR A 549 22.51 -29.83 -26.70
N LEU A 550 23.00 -28.59 -26.66
CA LEU A 550 22.55 -27.54 -27.56
C LEU A 550 23.05 -27.73 -28.98
N PRO A 551 22.30 -27.34 -30.01
CA PRO A 551 22.82 -27.27 -31.38
C PRO A 551 23.95 -26.24 -31.47
N ALA A 552 24.86 -26.41 -32.42
CA ALA A 552 25.91 -25.41 -32.64
C ALA A 552 25.31 -24.05 -33.02
N LEU A 553 25.86 -22.98 -32.48
CA LEU A 553 25.29 -21.63 -32.68
C LEU A 553 25.24 -21.22 -34.17
N GLU A 554 26.22 -21.71 -34.94
CA GLU A 554 26.28 -21.54 -36.41
C GLU A 554 25.07 -22.19 -37.10
N ASP A 555 24.63 -23.37 -36.65
CA ASP A 555 23.46 -24.06 -37.22
C ASP A 555 22.16 -23.30 -36.87
N VAL A 556 22.06 -22.75 -35.64
CA VAL A 556 20.92 -21.92 -35.20
C VAL A 556 20.84 -20.65 -36.07
N GLU A 557 21.96 -19.95 -36.25
CA GLU A 557 22.00 -18.73 -37.07
C GLU A 557 21.69 -19.01 -38.55
N ASN A 558 22.19 -20.13 -39.10
CA ASN A 558 21.89 -20.55 -40.45
C ASN A 558 20.40 -20.90 -40.62
N LEU A 559 19.81 -21.57 -39.61
CA LEU A 559 18.37 -21.84 -39.59
C LEU A 559 17.57 -20.55 -39.57
N ALA A 560 17.92 -19.61 -38.69
CA ALA A 560 17.27 -18.31 -38.62
C ALA A 560 17.35 -17.55 -39.98
N LYS A 561 18.51 -17.50 -40.60
CA LYS A 561 18.68 -16.87 -41.95
C LYS A 561 17.90 -17.58 -43.06
N LYS A 562 17.70 -18.91 -42.94
CA LYS A 562 16.93 -19.70 -43.90
C LYS A 562 15.43 -19.38 -43.85
N TYR A 563 14.88 -19.24 -42.64
CA TYR A 563 13.44 -19.17 -42.38
C TYR A 563 12.94 -17.75 -42.13
N LEU A 564 13.73 -16.86 -41.51
CA LEU A 564 13.35 -15.48 -41.24
C LEU A 564 13.80 -14.54 -42.41
N LYS A 565 12.89 -13.73 -42.89
CA LYS A 565 13.10 -12.70 -43.92
C LYS A 565 12.75 -11.33 -43.35
N ASP A 566 11.47 -11.04 -43.26
CA ASP A 566 10.96 -9.75 -42.79
C ASP A 566 11.10 -9.59 -41.29
N THR A 567 10.98 -10.69 -40.53
CA THR A 567 11.09 -10.72 -39.04
C THR A 567 12.52 -10.95 -38.55
N TYR A 568 13.50 -11.25 -39.41
CA TYR A 568 14.89 -11.55 -39.01
C TYR A 568 15.53 -10.48 -38.14
N ARG A 569 15.33 -9.20 -38.46
CA ARG A 569 15.89 -8.10 -37.69
C ARG A 569 15.33 -8.04 -36.28
N HIS A 570 14.01 -8.22 -36.12
CA HIS A 570 13.34 -8.25 -34.83
C HIS A 570 13.90 -9.39 -33.99
N CYS A 571 13.91 -10.61 -34.48
CA CYS A 571 14.43 -11.78 -33.77
C CYS A 571 15.90 -11.62 -33.32
N LEU A 572 16.73 -11.01 -34.23
CA LEU A 572 18.13 -10.73 -33.90
C LEU A 572 18.27 -9.68 -32.78
N ASP A 573 17.46 -8.65 -32.78
CA ASP A 573 17.47 -7.62 -31.75
C ASP A 573 16.96 -8.19 -30.39
N VAL A 574 15.89 -9.00 -30.39
CA VAL A 574 15.46 -9.74 -29.20
C VAL A 574 16.56 -10.66 -28.67
N ALA A 575 17.23 -11.41 -29.55
CA ALA A 575 18.34 -12.28 -29.16
C ALA A 575 19.50 -11.51 -28.48
N LYS A 576 19.88 -10.34 -29.03
CA LYS A 576 20.91 -9.48 -28.42
C LYS A 576 20.52 -8.99 -27.03
N VAL A 577 19.28 -8.54 -26.89
CA VAL A 577 18.76 -8.06 -25.61
C VAL A 577 18.70 -9.20 -24.59
N MET A 578 18.23 -10.39 -25.00
CA MET A 578 18.21 -11.58 -24.15
C MET A 578 19.62 -12.00 -23.72
N LYS A 579 20.61 -11.95 -24.61
CA LYS A 579 22.02 -12.22 -24.30
C LYS A 579 22.60 -11.18 -23.34
N TYR A 580 22.29 -9.89 -23.54
CA TYR A 580 22.71 -8.81 -22.65
C TYR A 580 22.22 -9.04 -21.21
N PHE A 581 20.94 -9.36 -21.05
CA PHE A 581 20.40 -9.67 -19.73
C PHE A 581 20.96 -10.99 -19.15
N ALA A 582 21.23 -12.00 -19.98
CA ALA A 582 21.89 -13.21 -19.52
C ALA A 582 23.25 -12.91 -18.86
N LYS A 583 24.07 -12.09 -19.52
CA LYS A 583 25.35 -11.64 -18.97
C LYS A 583 25.20 -10.89 -17.66
N LYS A 584 24.25 -9.95 -17.60
CA LYS A 584 23.96 -9.14 -16.40
C LYS A 584 23.49 -10.00 -15.22
N LEU A 585 22.71 -11.04 -15.51
CA LEU A 585 22.15 -11.99 -14.53
C LEU A 585 23.05 -13.19 -14.24
N LYS A 586 24.25 -13.25 -14.82
CA LYS A 586 25.19 -14.39 -14.69
C LYS A 586 24.56 -15.73 -15.10
N GLN A 587 23.70 -15.73 -16.13
CA GLN A 587 23.05 -16.91 -16.68
C GLN A 587 23.66 -17.30 -18.02
N ASN A 588 23.20 -18.44 -18.59
CA ASN A 588 23.73 -18.93 -19.86
C ASN A 588 23.35 -18.00 -21.02
N GLU A 589 24.36 -17.34 -21.62
CA GLU A 589 24.17 -16.38 -22.71
C GLU A 589 23.70 -17.06 -24.01
N GLU A 590 24.14 -18.30 -24.26
CA GLU A 590 23.85 -19.05 -25.48
C GLU A 590 22.38 -19.50 -25.52
N ILE A 591 21.89 -20.11 -24.43
CA ILE A 591 20.49 -20.54 -24.30
C ILE A 591 19.55 -19.35 -24.53
N ARG A 592 19.83 -18.21 -23.87
CA ARG A 592 18.98 -17.02 -24.00
C ARG A 592 19.05 -16.38 -25.38
N TYR A 593 20.22 -16.39 -26.01
CA TYR A 593 20.39 -15.92 -27.37
C TYR A 593 19.57 -16.77 -28.36
N ILE A 594 19.65 -18.10 -28.25
CA ILE A 594 18.89 -19.04 -29.08
C ILE A 594 17.39 -18.83 -28.88
N ALA A 595 16.93 -18.72 -27.64
CA ALA A 595 15.52 -18.48 -27.36
C ALA A 595 15.02 -17.18 -28.03
N GLY A 596 15.77 -16.09 -27.90
CA GLY A 596 15.43 -14.82 -28.54
C GLY A 596 15.50 -14.84 -30.06
N LEU A 597 16.45 -15.60 -30.67
CA LEU A 597 16.59 -15.66 -32.11
C LEU A 597 15.51 -16.51 -32.77
N LEU A 598 15.03 -17.54 -32.11
CA LEU A 598 14.07 -18.50 -32.67
C LEU A 598 12.62 -18.29 -32.21
N HIS A 599 12.30 -17.30 -31.36
CA HIS A 599 10.95 -17.17 -30.80
C HIS A 599 9.87 -17.01 -31.89
N ASP A 600 10.15 -16.32 -32.96
CA ASP A 600 9.26 -16.06 -34.09
C ASP A 600 9.68 -16.75 -35.39
N ILE A 601 10.44 -17.88 -35.33
CA ILE A 601 11.08 -18.51 -36.49
C ILE A 601 10.07 -18.94 -37.60
N ASP A 602 8.82 -19.18 -37.26
CA ASP A 602 7.76 -19.61 -38.15
C ASP A 602 6.95 -18.44 -38.77
N ARG A 603 7.10 -17.21 -38.23
CA ARG A 603 6.26 -16.05 -38.60
C ARG A 603 6.22 -15.77 -40.12
N ASP A 604 7.33 -15.79 -40.77
CA ASP A 604 7.42 -15.49 -42.20
C ASP A 604 6.85 -16.62 -43.11
N HIS A 605 6.61 -17.82 -42.53
CA HIS A 605 6.06 -19.00 -43.21
C HIS A 605 4.56 -19.22 -42.99
N ILE A 606 4.04 -18.82 -41.83
CA ILE A 606 2.61 -19.00 -41.50
C ILE A 606 1.76 -17.84 -42.01
N GLY A 607 2.36 -16.79 -42.54
CA GLY A 607 1.67 -15.59 -43.00
C GLY A 607 1.04 -14.79 -41.86
N LYS A 608 -0.12 -14.16 -42.11
CA LYS A 608 -0.83 -13.34 -41.11
C LYS A 608 -1.79 -14.13 -40.22
N ASP A 609 -1.71 -15.44 -40.24
CA ASP A 609 -2.62 -16.29 -39.42
C ASP A 609 -1.99 -16.56 -38.02
N PRO A 610 -2.38 -15.81 -36.97
CA PRO A 610 -1.80 -15.98 -35.64
C PRO A 610 -2.15 -17.33 -35.02
N THR A 611 -3.17 -18.03 -35.54
CA THR A 611 -3.57 -19.33 -35.01
C THR A 611 -2.58 -20.45 -35.36
N LYS A 612 -1.66 -20.22 -36.30
CA LYS A 612 -0.63 -21.19 -36.72
C LYS A 612 0.71 -20.97 -36.04
N HIS A 613 0.95 -19.82 -35.45
CA HIS A 613 2.20 -19.48 -34.79
C HIS A 613 2.52 -20.47 -33.65
N LEU A 614 3.77 -20.92 -33.55
CA LEU A 614 4.28 -21.95 -32.63
C LEU A 614 3.54 -23.31 -32.73
N GLY A 615 2.98 -23.60 -33.90
CA GLY A 615 2.31 -24.87 -34.19
C GLY A 615 3.21 -25.87 -34.91
N GLU A 616 2.58 -26.69 -35.79
CA GLU A 616 3.29 -27.78 -36.51
C GLU A 616 4.48 -27.27 -37.35
N GLU A 617 4.37 -26.10 -37.99
CA GLU A 617 5.46 -25.56 -38.79
C GLU A 617 6.64 -25.15 -37.94
N PHE A 618 6.40 -24.55 -36.76
CA PHE A 618 7.46 -24.25 -35.77
C PHE A 618 8.18 -25.52 -35.34
N GLU A 619 7.46 -26.58 -34.96
CA GLU A 619 8.05 -27.86 -34.54
C GLU A 619 8.90 -28.50 -35.62
N LYS A 620 8.46 -28.44 -36.86
CA LYS A 620 9.18 -28.94 -38.01
C LYS A 620 10.48 -28.16 -38.23
N ILE A 621 10.44 -26.84 -38.15
CA ILE A 621 11.61 -25.98 -38.35
C ILE A 621 12.66 -26.22 -37.28
N VAL A 622 12.28 -26.19 -35.99
CA VAL A 622 13.24 -26.38 -34.88
C VAL A 622 13.75 -27.84 -34.80
N GLY A 623 13.00 -28.79 -35.34
CA GLY A 623 13.39 -30.17 -35.47
C GLY A 623 14.59 -30.38 -36.41
N GLU A 624 14.84 -29.49 -37.39
CA GLU A 624 16.00 -29.57 -38.28
C GLU A 624 17.34 -29.49 -37.54
N ILE A 625 17.39 -28.85 -36.39
CA ILE A 625 18.59 -28.68 -35.56
C ILE A 625 18.50 -29.44 -34.23
N ASN A 626 17.50 -30.31 -34.06
CA ASN A 626 17.24 -31.04 -32.81
C ASN A 626 17.24 -30.16 -31.59
N LEU A 627 16.47 -29.05 -31.63
CA LEU A 627 16.37 -28.13 -30.49
C LEU A 627 15.82 -28.86 -29.25
N PRO A 628 16.46 -28.76 -28.04
CA PRO A 628 15.98 -29.43 -26.84
C PRO A 628 14.54 -29.03 -26.46
N GLN A 629 13.73 -30.00 -26.03
CA GLN A 629 12.30 -29.80 -25.74
C GLN A 629 12.07 -28.70 -24.68
N CYS A 630 12.89 -28.62 -23.63
CA CYS A 630 12.77 -27.58 -22.62
C CYS A 630 12.96 -26.15 -23.22
N LEU A 631 13.86 -26.00 -24.21
CA LEU A 631 14.06 -24.73 -24.91
C LEU A 631 12.91 -24.43 -25.88
N VAL A 632 12.36 -25.46 -26.53
CA VAL A 632 11.10 -25.36 -27.31
C VAL A 632 9.97 -24.86 -26.43
N ASP A 633 9.81 -25.40 -25.22
CA ASP A 633 8.79 -24.98 -24.25
C ASP A 633 9.04 -23.56 -23.75
N ASP A 634 10.30 -23.19 -23.51
CA ASP A 634 10.65 -21.83 -23.13
C ASP A 634 10.29 -20.82 -24.23
N ILE A 635 10.57 -21.13 -25.49
CA ILE A 635 10.17 -20.34 -26.63
C ILE A 635 8.64 -20.24 -26.71
N LYS A 636 7.92 -21.36 -26.60
CA LYS A 636 6.46 -21.39 -26.65
C LYS A 636 5.77 -20.54 -25.60
N SER A 637 6.45 -20.24 -24.50
CA SER A 637 5.90 -19.45 -23.39
C SER A 637 5.61 -17.99 -23.74
N HIS A 638 6.21 -17.43 -24.83
CA HIS A 638 5.95 -16.04 -25.21
C HIS A 638 4.53 -15.84 -25.80
N TYR A 639 3.86 -16.90 -26.20
CA TYR A 639 2.46 -16.87 -26.67
C TYR A 639 1.57 -17.82 -25.90
N THR A 640 1.46 -17.57 -24.59
CA THR A 640 0.74 -18.43 -23.61
C THR A 640 -0.74 -18.66 -24.00
N ALA A 641 -1.41 -17.65 -24.56
CA ALA A 641 -2.82 -17.73 -24.94
C ALA A 641 -3.13 -18.92 -25.89
N LYS A 642 -2.14 -19.35 -26.67
CA LYS A 642 -2.29 -20.48 -27.58
C LYS A 642 -1.59 -21.75 -27.09
N THR A 643 -0.35 -21.60 -26.60
CA THR A 643 0.50 -22.75 -26.27
C THR A 643 0.17 -23.39 -24.91
N SER A 644 -0.56 -22.67 -24.05
CA SER A 644 -0.81 -23.04 -22.65
C SER A 644 0.47 -23.22 -21.81
N VAL A 645 1.64 -22.82 -22.31
CA VAL A 645 2.91 -22.90 -21.59
C VAL A 645 3.04 -21.70 -20.65
N ALA A 646 3.09 -21.95 -19.34
CA ALA A 646 3.15 -20.90 -18.32
C ALA A 646 4.47 -20.12 -18.36
N VAL A 647 4.41 -18.82 -18.10
CA VAL A 647 5.57 -17.91 -17.96
C VAL A 647 6.15 -18.05 -16.55
N SER A 648 6.81 -19.20 -16.26
CA SER A 648 7.26 -19.53 -14.91
C SER A 648 8.75 -19.28 -14.66
N SER A 649 9.63 -19.60 -15.63
CA SER A 649 11.08 -19.44 -15.49
C SER A 649 11.53 -17.99 -15.72
N LEU A 650 12.72 -17.64 -15.22
CA LEU A 650 13.30 -16.32 -15.45
C LEU A 650 13.60 -16.06 -16.95
N LEU A 651 13.98 -17.08 -17.69
CA LEU A 651 14.14 -16.98 -19.16
C LEU A 651 12.83 -16.60 -19.82
N ARG A 652 11.75 -17.32 -19.50
CA ARG A 652 10.40 -17.10 -20.05
C ARG A 652 9.89 -15.69 -19.74
N ARG A 653 10.06 -15.22 -18.50
CA ARG A 653 9.67 -13.87 -18.08
C ARG A 653 10.41 -12.79 -18.85
N TYR A 654 11.72 -12.95 -19.07
CA TYR A 654 12.48 -12.01 -19.88
C TYR A 654 12.09 -12.06 -21.34
N LEU A 655 11.89 -13.24 -21.94
CA LEU A 655 11.50 -13.37 -23.33
C LEU A 655 10.19 -12.60 -23.62
N VAL A 656 9.14 -12.86 -22.84
CA VAL A 656 7.84 -12.18 -22.95
C VAL A 656 7.93 -10.66 -22.73
N SER A 657 8.86 -10.21 -21.87
CA SER A 657 9.02 -8.78 -21.55
C SER A 657 9.86 -8.02 -22.57
N VAL A 658 10.77 -8.72 -23.26
CA VAL A 658 11.70 -8.13 -24.23
C VAL A 658 11.08 -8.05 -25.62
N ASP A 659 10.28 -9.04 -26.01
CA ASP A 659 9.77 -9.24 -27.35
C ASP A 659 9.05 -7.97 -27.91
N GLU A 660 7.84 -7.68 -27.51
CA GLU A 660 7.03 -6.57 -28.02
C GLU A 660 7.68 -5.20 -27.74
N LEU A 661 8.36 -5.05 -26.61
CA LEU A 661 9.01 -3.80 -26.24
C LEU A 661 10.22 -3.50 -27.13
N THR A 662 11.00 -4.53 -27.52
CA THR A 662 12.11 -4.38 -28.47
C THR A 662 11.60 -3.96 -29.85
N GLY A 663 10.52 -4.59 -30.33
CA GLY A 663 9.85 -4.21 -31.58
C GLY A 663 9.35 -2.77 -31.56
N PHE A 664 8.77 -2.34 -30.43
CA PHE A 664 8.32 -0.96 -30.27
C PHE A 664 9.48 0.04 -30.26
N ILE A 665 10.57 -0.24 -29.56
CA ILE A 665 11.78 0.60 -29.55
C ILE A 665 12.38 0.70 -30.97
N TYR A 666 12.41 -0.40 -31.73
CA TYR A 666 12.85 -0.40 -33.12
C TYR A 666 11.98 0.50 -34.01
N ALA A 667 10.66 0.47 -33.85
CA ALA A 667 9.76 1.36 -34.57
C ALA A 667 10.02 2.85 -34.22
N VAL A 668 10.31 3.17 -32.97
CA VAL A 668 10.71 4.53 -32.57
C VAL A 668 12.05 4.92 -33.16
N TRP A 669 13.00 3.99 -33.20
CA TRP A 669 14.32 4.20 -33.81
C TRP A 669 14.22 4.58 -35.32
N LEU A 670 13.42 3.88 -36.09
CA LEU A 670 13.21 4.17 -37.52
C LEU A 670 12.68 5.59 -37.78
N MET A 671 12.01 6.21 -36.82
CA MET A 671 11.48 7.58 -36.97
C MET A 671 12.49 8.67 -36.56
N ARG A 672 13.66 8.30 -36.04
CA ARG A 672 14.66 9.25 -35.55
C ARG A 672 15.81 9.41 -36.54
N PRO A 673 16.16 10.64 -36.95
CA PRO A 673 17.32 10.87 -37.81
C PRO A 673 18.65 10.38 -37.22
N THR A 674 18.74 10.38 -35.87
CA THR A 674 19.94 9.95 -35.13
C THR A 674 19.88 8.47 -34.68
N GLY A 675 18.83 7.73 -35.06
CA GLY A 675 18.67 6.33 -34.65
C GLY A 675 18.59 6.16 -33.16
N LEU A 676 19.41 5.26 -32.60
CA LEU A 676 19.50 5.00 -31.15
C LEU A 676 20.31 6.08 -30.40
N GLU A 677 21.12 6.87 -31.09
CA GLU A 677 21.95 7.89 -30.46
C GLU A 677 21.09 8.96 -29.78
N GLY A 678 21.30 9.17 -28.46
CA GLY A 678 20.51 10.08 -27.65
C GLY A 678 19.02 9.68 -27.51
N MET A 679 18.66 8.40 -27.74
CA MET A 679 17.34 7.88 -27.42
C MET A 679 17.27 7.61 -25.92
N ASP A 680 16.18 8.01 -25.31
CA ASP A 680 15.86 7.82 -23.89
C ASP A 680 14.41 7.33 -23.72
N TYR A 681 14.02 7.03 -22.48
CA TYR A 681 12.65 6.64 -22.18
C TYR A 681 11.62 7.70 -22.59
N SER A 682 11.95 8.99 -22.49
CA SER A 682 11.01 10.07 -22.84
C SER A 682 10.61 10.01 -24.32
N SER A 683 11.54 9.61 -25.18
CA SER A 683 11.32 9.39 -26.62
C SER A 683 10.32 8.24 -26.87
N VAL A 684 10.47 7.15 -26.14
CA VAL A 684 9.59 5.97 -26.22
C VAL A 684 8.22 6.28 -25.63
N LYS A 685 8.17 6.90 -24.45
CA LYS A 685 6.94 7.29 -23.74
C LYS A 685 6.03 8.18 -24.58
N LYS A 686 6.61 9.14 -25.31
CA LYS A 686 5.85 10.02 -26.19
C LYS A 686 5.12 9.25 -27.29
N LYS A 687 5.75 8.20 -27.83
CA LYS A 687 5.19 7.36 -28.89
C LYS A 687 4.24 6.30 -28.37
N LEU A 688 4.41 5.83 -27.14
CA LEU A 688 3.45 4.91 -26.49
C LEU A 688 2.05 5.52 -26.35
N LYS A 689 1.96 6.84 -26.17
CA LYS A 689 0.67 7.56 -26.09
C LYS A 689 -0.03 7.69 -27.46
N ASP A 690 0.68 7.55 -28.57
CA ASP A 690 0.13 7.65 -29.91
C ASP A 690 -0.38 6.28 -30.38
N LYS A 691 -1.69 6.05 -30.27
CA LYS A 691 -2.32 4.78 -30.67
C LYS A 691 -2.21 4.44 -32.16
N LYS A 692 -1.92 5.43 -33.00
CA LYS A 692 -1.76 5.23 -34.48
C LYS A 692 -0.32 4.83 -34.83
N PHE A 693 0.64 5.13 -33.97
CA PHE A 693 2.02 4.74 -34.15
C PHE A 693 2.21 3.27 -33.82
N ALA A 694 2.89 2.51 -34.68
CA ALA A 694 3.10 1.05 -34.51
C ALA A 694 1.80 0.33 -34.07
N ALA A 695 0.74 0.47 -34.83
CA ALA A 695 -0.60 0.01 -34.50
C ALA A 695 -0.71 -1.53 -34.36
N GLY A 696 0.27 -2.27 -34.87
CA GLY A 696 0.34 -3.74 -34.73
C GLY A 696 0.96 -4.23 -33.40
N VAL A 697 1.52 -3.33 -32.59
CA VAL A 697 2.13 -3.66 -31.29
C VAL A 697 1.08 -3.53 -30.17
N ASP A 698 0.88 -4.57 -29.39
CA ASP A 698 -0.03 -4.53 -28.24
C ASP A 698 0.60 -3.68 -27.12
N ARG A 699 -0.14 -2.68 -26.64
CA ARG A 699 0.32 -1.76 -25.59
C ARG A 699 0.33 -2.38 -24.21
N GLU A 700 -0.46 -3.40 -23.98
CA GLU A 700 -0.43 -4.15 -22.72
C GLU A 700 0.78 -5.08 -22.69
N ASP A 701 1.11 -5.73 -23.82
CA ASP A 701 2.29 -6.59 -23.91
C ASP A 701 3.60 -5.80 -23.80
N VAL A 702 3.64 -4.55 -24.26
CA VAL A 702 4.80 -3.65 -24.05
C VAL A 702 5.09 -3.43 -22.56
N LYS A 703 4.11 -3.61 -21.66
CA LYS A 703 4.26 -3.51 -20.20
C LYS A 703 4.52 -4.85 -19.52
N ASN A 704 4.76 -5.91 -20.26
CA ASN A 704 5.01 -7.24 -19.68
C ASN A 704 6.20 -7.27 -18.69
N CYS A 705 7.16 -6.33 -18.82
CA CYS A 705 8.23 -6.14 -17.84
C CYS A 705 7.69 -5.79 -16.43
N GLU A 706 6.64 -4.99 -16.35
CA GLU A 706 6.01 -4.65 -15.07
C GLU A 706 5.27 -5.85 -14.46
N LYS A 707 4.62 -6.66 -15.32
CA LYS A 707 3.84 -7.82 -14.92
C LYS A 707 4.73 -9.01 -14.51
N PHE A 708 5.75 -9.33 -15.30
CA PHE A 708 6.51 -10.57 -15.14
C PHE A 708 7.86 -10.41 -14.45
N LEU A 709 8.47 -9.21 -14.53
CA LEU A 709 9.79 -8.92 -13.94
C LEU A 709 9.70 -7.96 -12.75
N ALA A 710 8.56 -7.33 -12.52
CA ALA A 710 8.38 -6.26 -11.55
C ALA A 710 9.33 -5.07 -11.76
N ILE A 711 9.70 -4.80 -13.02
CA ILE A 711 10.54 -3.69 -13.45
C ILE A 711 9.66 -2.72 -14.21
N THR A 712 9.72 -1.44 -13.85
CA THR A 712 8.93 -0.43 -14.55
C THR A 712 9.44 -0.22 -15.97
N ILE A 713 8.57 0.21 -16.88
CA ILE A 713 8.95 0.42 -18.28
C ILE A 713 10.01 1.53 -18.42
N ASP A 714 10.03 2.51 -17.54
CA ASP A 714 11.03 3.59 -17.51
C ASP A 714 12.41 3.14 -17.04
N GLU A 715 12.50 2.07 -16.25
CA GLU A 715 13.76 1.42 -15.88
C GLU A 715 14.21 0.41 -16.94
N PHE A 716 13.26 -0.28 -17.59
CA PHE A 716 13.58 -1.38 -18.51
C PHE A 716 13.97 -0.88 -19.91
N VAL A 717 13.33 0.19 -20.42
CA VAL A 717 13.61 0.78 -21.74
C VAL A 717 15.07 1.23 -21.90
N PRO A 718 15.69 1.95 -20.94
CA PRO A 718 17.11 2.32 -21.04
C PRO A 718 18.04 1.13 -21.16
N GLU A 719 17.75 0.03 -20.46
CA GLU A 719 18.55 -1.20 -20.52
C GLU A 719 18.45 -1.89 -21.88
N ILE A 720 17.25 -1.94 -22.48
CA ILE A 720 17.05 -2.46 -23.83
C ILE A 720 17.79 -1.59 -24.85
N ILE A 721 17.68 -0.26 -24.77
CA ILE A 721 18.40 0.65 -25.67
C ILE A 721 19.90 0.40 -25.58
N LYS A 722 20.45 0.25 -24.37
CA LYS A 722 21.86 -0.07 -24.14
C LYS A 722 22.27 -1.42 -24.72
N ALA A 723 21.41 -2.42 -24.67
CA ALA A 723 21.66 -3.73 -25.26
C ALA A 723 21.64 -3.71 -26.80
N LEU A 724 20.95 -2.75 -27.41
CA LEU A 724 20.83 -2.59 -28.85
C LEU A 724 21.91 -1.66 -29.47
N GLN A 725 22.58 -0.84 -28.65
CA GLN A 725 23.74 -0.01 -29.02
C GLN A 725 25.01 -0.86 -29.10
#